data_145ad21b6a9421ae780dade9f2f7ad1b
#
_entry.id   145ad21b6a9421ae780dade9f2f7ad1b
#
_cell.length_a   1.000
_cell.length_b   1.000
_cell.length_c   1.000
_cell.angle_alpha   90.00
_cell.angle_beta   90.00
_cell.angle_gamma   90.00
#
_symmetry.space_group_name_H-M   'P 1'
#
loop_
_entity.id
_entity.type
_entity.pdbx_description
1 polymer ?
#
loop_
_entity_poly.entity_id
_entity_poly.type
_entity_poly.pdbx_seq_one_letter_code
_entity_poly.pdbx_strand_id
1 'polypeptide(L)'
;MTGRTRVRTAVPFALSLALAGALLPGATLAQDEAPAPPHDQPGPAAERLLYNSFFVDRAPLDIEAENMDLYLFGLKTEAAQDLRGTEGIELNDAPATQVSLILNPAPAEREDELNPFSIKEIRQAMQNLVNREAIAQDIYQGAGEPQLTHVGPSDPDFLTIYDIDRGSGISYDPELARALIAEAMTAAGAELVDDKWQYEGRPVRLKLVGRVEDERRDIADLVRAELEAAGFTVAITYDQFAAALQKVYATDPAAFEWHIYTEGYVRSAPRRYDVGAVNAYIAPWLGEMPGWREEGYWQYENEELDALGKTLYRGEFESLEERNEIYRAMTQASLDESIRIWLATVDNSFPAVDTLEGMTNDLVGGPRNPWALREAYVPGSDDVRVGNQWIWTERTTYNPIGGFGDAYAADVWRNLTDPTIWNDAFTGIPVPFRANYEVETAGPEGTLEVPSDAVAWDVETKTWKPVPAGTTAVSKVTFDYSLFTDANWHHGQPITLADAVYNIAQGVDLAYDPEKARIETAVAVTSRPVLETFKGYRLTEDDRLEVYVDYWHFDDDHIGAYAEPAGFDMPWEVKAAMDDLVFEQRRAAYTATAASRFSVPWLSLVLERDAGLVDRTLRSLERDEFVPPGVFEFGDRSLVTPE
;
A
#
# COMPACT_ATOMS: atom_id res chain seq x y z
N MET A 1 9.10 13.69 -36.36
CA MET A 1 9.44 12.40 -35.77
C MET A 1 8.12 11.70 -35.55
N THR A 2 7.92 10.54 -36.10
CA THR A 2 6.59 9.89 -36.19
C THR A 2 6.35 9.08 -34.91
N GLY A 3 5.38 9.53 -34.12
CA GLY A 3 4.87 8.78 -32.97
C GLY A 3 4.33 7.42 -33.42
N ARG A 4 4.63 6.40 -32.65
CA ARG A 4 4.07 5.05 -32.88
C ARG A 4 2.91 4.84 -31.91
N THR A 5 1.70 4.88 -32.46
CA THR A 5 0.49 4.47 -31.74
C THR A 5 0.43 2.94 -31.78
N ARG A 6 0.37 2.28 -30.65
CA ARG A 6 0.09 0.84 -30.54
C ARG A 6 -1.26 0.63 -29.88
N VAL A 7 -2.21 0.17 -30.67
CA VAL A 7 -3.48 -0.36 -30.18
C VAL A 7 -3.25 -1.82 -29.80
N ARG A 8 -3.45 -2.20 -28.56
CA ARG A 8 -3.48 -3.61 -28.14
C ARG A 8 -4.92 -4.09 -28.10
N THR A 9 -5.31 -4.79 -29.15
CA THR A 9 -6.43 -5.73 -29.08
C THR A 9 -5.88 -7.09 -28.67
N ALA A 10 -6.56 -7.78 -27.77
CA ALA A 10 -6.22 -9.14 -27.37
C ALA A 10 -6.22 -10.06 -28.58
N VAL A 11 -5.04 -10.51 -29.01
CA VAL A 11 -4.86 -11.50 -30.07
C VAL A 11 -4.20 -12.73 -29.43
N PRO A 12 -4.76 -13.94 -29.62
CA PRO A 12 -4.14 -15.15 -29.10
C PRO A 12 -2.81 -15.42 -29.83
N PHE A 13 -1.75 -15.61 -29.06
CA PHE A 13 -0.43 -15.98 -29.57
C PHE A 13 -0.46 -17.39 -30.15
N ALA A 14 -0.44 -17.52 -31.46
CA ALA A 14 -0.10 -18.76 -32.16
C ALA A 14 1.38 -18.71 -32.55
N LEU A 15 2.21 -19.42 -31.81
CA LEU A 15 3.64 -19.59 -32.12
C LEU A 15 3.75 -20.69 -33.21
N SER A 16 4.01 -20.28 -34.43
CA SER A 16 4.31 -21.22 -35.53
C SER A 16 5.80 -21.53 -35.58
N LEU A 17 6.22 -22.65 -34.98
CA LEU A 17 7.53 -23.25 -35.25
C LEU A 17 7.37 -24.31 -36.34
N ALA A 18 7.87 -24.05 -37.54
CA ALA A 18 7.99 -25.03 -38.58
C ALA A 18 9.26 -25.87 -38.37
N LEU A 19 9.11 -27.11 -37.91
CA LEU A 19 10.13 -28.16 -38.05
C LEU A 19 9.56 -29.28 -38.92
N ALA A 20 10.25 -29.57 -40.01
CA ALA A 20 9.92 -30.64 -40.94
C ALA A 20 10.34 -32.01 -40.38
N GLY A 21 9.44 -32.99 -40.46
CA GLY A 21 9.73 -34.37 -40.73
C GLY A 21 9.78 -35.36 -39.59
N ALA A 22 8.68 -36.05 -39.36
CA ALA A 22 8.54 -37.51 -39.33
C ALA A 22 7.12 -37.88 -38.93
N LEU A 23 6.39 -38.52 -39.80
CA LEU A 23 5.05 -39.08 -39.60
C LEU A 23 5.12 -40.23 -38.60
N LEU A 24 4.52 -40.05 -37.42
CA LEU A 24 4.00 -41.13 -36.57
C LEU A 24 2.49 -40.87 -36.39
N PRO A 25 1.63 -41.87 -36.54
CA PRO A 25 0.20 -41.68 -36.42
C PRO A 25 -0.24 -41.72 -34.96
N GLY A 26 -1.01 -40.73 -34.55
CA GLY A 26 -1.97 -40.84 -33.47
C GLY A 26 -1.48 -40.45 -32.05
N ALA A 27 -1.21 -39.18 -31.84
CA ALA A 27 -1.50 -38.54 -30.57
C ALA A 27 -2.12 -37.18 -30.93
N THR A 28 -3.41 -37.08 -30.91
CA THR A 28 -4.11 -35.80 -30.74
C THR A 28 -3.66 -35.26 -29.38
N LEU A 29 -2.74 -34.26 -29.42
CA LEU A 29 -2.58 -33.40 -28.28
C LEU A 29 -3.98 -32.77 -28.06
N ALA A 30 -4.65 -33.18 -26.98
CA ALA A 30 -5.76 -32.42 -26.49
C ALA A 30 -5.25 -30.98 -26.39
N GLN A 31 -5.80 -30.05 -27.15
CA GLN A 31 -5.74 -28.65 -26.75
C GLN A 31 -6.45 -28.64 -25.42
N ASP A 32 -5.71 -28.36 -24.33
CA ASP A 32 -6.33 -27.97 -23.09
C ASP A 32 -7.17 -26.73 -23.44
N GLU A 33 -8.47 -26.93 -23.59
CA GLU A 33 -9.42 -25.81 -23.61
C GLU A 33 -9.16 -25.05 -22.31
N ALA A 34 -8.94 -23.73 -22.42
CA ALA A 34 -8.91 -22.89 -21.24
C ALA A 34 -10.15 -23.23 -20.39
N PRO A 35 -10.00 -23.43 -19.09
CA PRO A 35 -11.12 -23.76 -18.24
C PRO A 35 -12.24 -22.75 -18.47
N ALA A 36 -13.45 -23.26 -18.72
CA ALA A 36 -14.62 -22.40 -18.89
C ALA A 36 -14.81 -21.59 -17.58
N PRO A 37 -15.23 -20.32 -17.66
CA PRO A 37 -15.55 -19.56 -16.46
C PRO A 37 -16.62 -20.31 -15.64
N PRO A 38 -16.62 -20.18 -14.30
CA PRO A 38 -17.54 -20.90 -13.42
C PRO A 38 -19.00 -20.57 -13.68
N HIS A 39 -19.27 -19.45 -14.32
CA HIS A 39 -20.61 -19.01 -14.73
C HIS A 39 -20.53 -18.20 -16.05
N ASP A 40 -21.66 -17.99 -16.71
CA ASP A 40 -21.80 -17.30 -17.99
C ASP A 40 -22.49 -15.91 -17.85
N GLN A 41 -22.70 -15.45 -16.62
CA GLN A 41 -23.31 -14.15 -16.32
C GLN A 41 -22.24 -13.09 -15.97
N PRO A 42 -22.48 -11.81 -16.25
CA PRO A 42 -21.60 -10.73 -15.79
C PRO A 42 -21.58 -10.62 -14.26
N GLY A 43 -20.38 -10.32 -13.69
CA GLY A 43 -20.21 -10.10 -12.26
C GLY A 43 -19.57 -11.28 -11.53
N PRO A 44 -19.48 -11.22 -10.19
CA PRO A 44 -18.88 -12.28 -9.38
C PRO A 44 -19.60 -13.62 -9.49
N ALA A 45 -18.88 -14.70 -9.23
CA ALA A 45 -19.45 -16.06 -9.24
C ALA A 45 -20.43 -16.29 -8.09
N ALA A 46 -20.11 -15.81 -6.89
CA ALA A 46 -21.01 -15.87 -5.74
C ALA A 46 -21.99 -14.70 -5.74
N GLU A 47 -23.25 -14.94 -5.36
CA GLU A 47 -24.24 -13.87 -5.18
C GLU A 47 -23.92 -13.00 -3.96
N ARG A 48 -23.33 -13.61 -2.90
CA ARG A 48 -23.04 -12.91 -1.65
C ARG A 48 -21.72 -13.35 -1.06
N LEU A 49 -20.93 -12.38 -0.59
CA LEU A 49 -19.77 -12.59 0.27
C LEU A 49 -20.17 -12.24 1.72
N LEU A 50 -20.14 -13.23 2.62
CA LEU A 50 -20.54 -13.06 4.01
C LEU A 50 -19.31 -12.95 4.91
N TYR A 51 -18.88 -11.73 5.22
CA TYR A 51 -17.74 -11.48 6.10
C TYR A 51 -18.12 -11.57 7.57
N ASN A 52 -17.44 -12.45 8.32
CA ASN A 52 -17.61 -12.63 9.75
C ASN A 52 -16.29 -12.57 10.51
N SER A 53 -16.32 -12.05 11.74
CA SER A 53 -15.15 -12.00 12.61
C SER A 53 -14.95 -13.33 13.33
N PHE A 54 -13.74 -13.90 13.17
CA PHE A 54 -13.28 -15.07 13.90
C PHE A 54 -11.90 -14.81 14.49
N PHE A 55 -11.73 -15.05 15.77
CA PHE A 55 -10.42 -14.90 16.41
C PHE A 55 -9.42 -15.92 15.85
N VAL A 56 -8.19 -15.48 15.59
CA VAL A 56 -7.14 -16.30 14.98
C VAL A 56 -6.88 -17.60 15.76
N ASP A 57 -6.95 -17.56 17.09
CA ASP A 57 -6.76 -18.76 17.93
C ASP A 57 -7.90 -19.79 17.82
N ARG A 58 -9.05 -19.38 17.32
CA ARG A 58 -10.21 -20.28 17.10
C ARG A 58 -10.44 -20.62 15.64
N ALA A 59 -9.86 -19.87 14.74
CA ALA A 59 -10.09 -20.04 13.30
C ALA A 59 -9.88 -21.49 12.80
N PRO A 60 -8.88 -22.26 13.27
CA PRO A 60 -8.76 -23.68 12.92
C PRO A 60 -9.99 -24.51 13.23
N LEU A 61 -10.56 -24.35 14.43
CA LEU A 61 -11.75 -25.09 14.86
C LEU A 61 -13.00 -24.61 14.11
N ASP A 62 -13.09 -23.32 13.79
CA ASP A 62 -14.25 -22.77 13.12
C ASP A 62 -14.28 -23.16 11.63
N ILE A 63 -13.14 -23.31 10.96
CA ILE A 63 -13.10 -23.82 9.58
C ILE A 63 -13.36 -25.33 9.52
N GLU A 64 -12.81 -26.13 10.46
CA GLU A 64 -13.14 -27.55 10.60
C GLU A 64 -14.62 -27.81 10.85
N ALA A 65 -15.28 -26.86 11.52
CA ALA A 65 -16.72 -26.91 11.79
C ALA A 65 -17.56 -26.33 10.64
N GLU A 66 -16.95 -25.98 9.52
CA GLU A 66 -17.59 -25.36 8.35
C GLU A 66 -18.38 -24.08 8.69
N ASN A 67 -17.90 -23.30 9.67
CA ASN A 67 -18.49 -22.00 10.01
C ASN A 67 -18.10 -20.89 9.02
N MET A 68 -17.07 -21.11 8.21
CA MET A 68 -16.59 -20.25 7.13
C MET A 68 -15.99 -21.12 6.00
N ASP A 69 -15.87 -20.54 4.81
CA ASP A 69 -15.33 -21.21 3.64
C ASP A 69 -13.87 -20.81 3.37
N LEU A 70 -13.48 -19.63 3.81
CA LEU A 70 -12.11 -19.07 3.70
C LEU A 70 -11.81 -18.22 4.92
N TYR A 71 -10.56 -18.26 5.41
CA TYR A 71 -10.06 -17.35 6.45
C TYR A 71 -8.93 -16.47 5.93
N LEU A 72 -9.14 -15.15 5.88
CA LEU A 72 -8.24 -14.17 5.25
C LEU A 72 -7.19 -13.54 6.19
N PHE A 73 -7.25 -13.75 7.49
CA PHE A 73 -6.26 -13.16 8.40
C PHE A 73 -4.89 -13.85 8.31
N GLY A 74 -4.88 -15.11 7.98
CA GLY A 74 -3.72 -15.99 8.08
C GLY A 74 -3.61 -16.60 9.48
N LEU A 75 -3.30 -17.89 9.54
CA LEU A 75 -3.12 -18.62 10.78
C LEU A 75 -1.75 -18.33 11.39
N LYS A 76 -1.63 -18.47 12.71
CA LYS A 76 -0.32 -18.63 13.37
C LYS A 76 0.35 -19.89 12.85
N THR A 77 1.67 -19.87 12.78
CA THR A 77 2.47 -20.94 12.17
C THR A 77 2.19 -22.32 12.75
N GLU A 78 2.15 -22.44 14.08
CA GLU A 78 1.85 -23.72 14.76
C GLU A 78 0.45 -24.23 14.38
N ALA A 79 -0.55 -23.37 14.40
CA ALA A 79 -1.92 -23.72 14.05
C ALA A 79 -2.06 -24.14 12.57
N ALA A 80 -1.33 -23.50 11.68
CA ALA A 80 -1.29 -23.87 10.26
C ALA A 80 -0.66 -25.25 10.05
N GLN A 81 0.42 -25.55 10.78
CA GLN A 81 1.06 -26.87 10.72
C GLN A 81 0.15 -27.99 11.24
N ASP A 82 -0.56 -27.74 12.34
CA ASP A 82 -1.50 -28.71 12.92
C ASP A 82 -2.70 -28.96 11.99
N LEU A 83 -3.15 -27.95 11.27
CA LEU A 83 -4.28 -28.07 10.34
C LEU A 83 -3.90 -28.71 9.00
N ARG A 84 -2.60 -28.72 8.66
CA ARG A 84 -2.10 -29.21 7.37
C ARG A 84 -2.37 -30.71 7.19
N GLY A 85 -3.07 -31.04 6.11
CA GLY A 85 -3.47 -32.41 5.77
C GLY A 85 -4.77 -32.87 6.44
N THR A 86 -5.50 -31.98 7.11
CA THR A 86 -6.85 -32.25 7.59
C THR A 86 -7.79 -32.43 6.40
N GLU A 87 -8.59 -33.49 6.42
CA GLU A 87 -9.56 -33.80 5.34
C GLU A 87 -10.59 -32.67 5.22
N GLY A 88 -10.87 -32.24 3.99
CA GLY A 88 -11.83 -31.17 3.70
C GLY A 88 -11.26 -29.76 3.81
N ILE A 89 -9.96 -29.59 4.11
CA ILE A 89 -9.33 -28.28 4.25
C ILE A 89 -8.09 -28.18 3.36
N GLU A 90 -7.99 -27.07 2.64
CA GLU A 90 -6.82 -26.68 1.86
C GLU A 90 -6.15 -25.45 2.51
N LEU A 91 -4.83 -25.45 2.58
CA LEU A 91 -4.04 -24.28 3.02
C LEU A 91 -3.47 -23.56 1.80
N ASN A 92 -3.85 -22.31 1.63
CA ASN A 92 -3.31 -21.43 0.61
C ASN A 92 -2.14 -20.64 1.21
N ASP A 93 -0.93 -21.11 0.97
CA ASP A 93 0.28 -20.47 1.49
C ASP A 93 0.76 -19.36 0.56
N ALA A 94 1.15 -18.22 1.12
CA ALA A 94 1.78 -17.13 0.38
C ALA A 94 2.71 -16.31 1.27
N PRO A 95 3.83 -15.76 0.72
CA PRO A 95 4.76 -14.89 1.45
C PRO A 95 4.14 -13.51 1.71
N ALA A 96 2.98 -13.50 2.36
CA ALA A 96 2.08 -12.35 2.42
C ALA A 96 2.43 -11.33 3.51
N THR A 97 3.40 -11.61 4.36
CA THR A 97 3.82 -10.67 5.42
C THR A 97 5.33 -10.48 5.42
N GLN A 98 5.75 -9.22 5.52
CA GLN A 98 7.14 -8.85 5.80
C GLN A 98 7.23 -8.31 7.22
N VAL A 99 8.17 -8.81 8.01
CA VAL A 99 8.37 -8.39 9.40
C VAL A 99 9.65 -7.60 9.54
N SER A 100 9.60 -6.52 10.32
CA SER A 100 10.74 -5.63 10.56
C SER A 100 10.71 -5.02 11.95
N LEU A 101 11.83 -4.43 12.36
CA LEU A 101 11.87 -3.46 13.45
C LEU A 101 11.93 -2.06 12.85
N ILE A 102 11.08 -1.17 13.33
CA ILE A 102 11.26 0.26 13.11
C ILE A 102 12.05 0.81 14.28
N LEU A 103 13.13 1.51 13.99
CA LEU A 103 13.93 2.25 14.97
C LEU A 103 13.55 3.73 14.90
N ASN A 104 13.39 4.36 16.04
CA ASN A 104 13.09 5.79 16.11
C ASN A 104 14.40 6.60 16.06
N PRO A 105 14.73 7.28 14.94
CA PRO A 105 16.00 7.96 14.79
C PRO A 105 16.00 9.43 15.31
N ALA A 106 14.91 9.90 15.91
CA ALA A 106 14.81 11.26 16.40
C ALA A 106 15.91 11.57 17.43
N PRO A 107 16.60 12.71 17.35
CA PRO A 107 17.52 13.12 18.39
C PRO A 107 16.78 13.51 19.66
N ALA A 108 17.41 13.33 20.82
CA ALA A 108 16.84 13.81 22.06
C ALA A 108 16.87 15.34 22.12
N GLU A 109 15.77 15.97 22.54
CA GLU A 109 15.69 17.42 22.74
C GLU A 109 16.39 17.88 24.03
N ARG A 110 16.50 16.99 24.98
CA ARG A 110 17.06 17.29 26.29
C ARG A 110 18.56 16.98 26.32
N GLU A 111 19.36 17.89 26.88
CA GLU A 111 20.82 17.72 27.02
C GLU A 111 21.21 16.53 27.92
N ASP A 112 20.32 16.07 28.81
CA ASP A 112 20.55 14.96 29.74
C ASP A 112 19.89 13.63 29.30
N GLU A 113 19.51 13.53 28.04
CA GLU A 113 18.89 12.37 27.44
C GLU A 113 19.61 11.96 26.14
N LEU A 114 19.76 10.68 25.90
CA LEU A 114 20.35 10.14 24.69
C LEU A 114 19.40 9.10 24.10
N ASN A 115 18.98 9.32 22.87
CA ASN A 115 18.40 8.27 22.04
C ASN A 115 19.51 7.56 21.25
N PRO A 116 19.85 6.30 21.56
CA PRO A 116 20.91 5.58 20.83
C PRO A 116 20.63 5.48 19.32
N PHE A 117 19.37 5.39 18.93
CA PHE A 117 19.01 5.23 17.50
C PHE A 117 19.09 6.54 16.70
N SER A 118 19.35 7.67 17.32
CA SER A 118 19.79 8.86 16.58
C SER A 118 21.20 8.71 15.99
N ILE A 119 21.97 7.75 16.50
CA ILE A 119 23.35 7.45 16.08
C ILE A 119 23.30 6.36 14.98
N LYS A 120 23.77 6.68 13.78
CA LYS A 120 23.73 5.80 12.62
C LYS A 120 24.47 4.48 12.85
N GLU A 121 25.64 4.53 13.45
CA GLU A 121 26.49 3.38 13.76
C GLU A 121 25.78 2.37 14.68
N ILE A 122 24.94 2.85 15.60
CA ILE A 122 24.13 1.97 16.47
C ILE A 122 23.03 1.32 15.68
N ARG A 123 22.36 2.06 14.79
CA ARG A 123 21.34 1.46 13.90
C ARG A 123 21.96 0.40 13.00
N GLN A 124 23.15 0.66 12.44
CA GLN A 124 23.90 -0.32 11.64
C GLN A 124 24.28 -1.56 12.46
N ALA A 125 24.71 -1.38 13.72
CA ALA A 125 25.03 -2.50 14.59
C ALA A 125 23.81 -3.39 14.88
N MET A 126 22.59 -2.85 14.86
CA MET A 126 21.37 -3.66 14.99
C MET A 126 21.22 -4.70 13.88
N GLN A 127 21.77 -4.45 12.69
CA GLN A 127 21.78 -5.42 11.60
C GLN A 127 22.48 -6.74 11.97
N ASN A 128 23.55 -6.65 12.78
CA ASN A 128 24.31 -7.80 13.27
C ASN A 128 23.81 -8.31 14.64
N LEU A 129 23.04 -7.51 15.38
CA LEU A 129 22.53 -7.87 16.69
C LEU A 129 21.33 -8.81 16.61
N VAL A 130 20.51 -8.70 15.55
CA VAL A 130 19.27 -9.48 15.44
C VAL A 130 19.49 -10.76 14.65
N ASN A 131 19.13 -11.90 15.25
CA ASN A 131 19.24 -13.21 14.65
C ASN A 131 18.03 -13.53 13.75
N ARG A 132 18.12 -13.16 12.46
CA ARG A 132 17.09 -13.42 11.46
C ARG A 132 16.83 -14.91 11.24
N GLU A 133 17.91 -15.72 11.31
CA GLU A 133 17.80 -17.17 11.13
C GLU A 133 16.99 -17.80 12.26
N ALA A 134 17.24 -17.40 13.51
CA ALA A 134 16.43 -17.86 14.64
C ALA A 134 14.97 -17.40 14.53
N ILE A 135 14.72 -16.19 14.01
CA ILE A 135 13.36 -15.72 13.76
C ILE A 135 12.68 -16.63 12.73
N ALA A 136 13.32 -16.89 11.59
CA ALA A 136 12.74 -17.71 10.53
C ALA A 136 12.55 -19.18 10.95
N GLN A 137 13.55 -19.76 11.61
CA GLN A 137 13.56 -21.21 11.90
C GLN A 137 12.91 -21.58 13.23
N ASP A 138 13.11 -20.78 14.29
CA ASP A 138 12.63 -21.12 15.62
C ASP A 138 11.27 -20.45 15.93
N ILE A 139 11.09 -19.19 15.55
CA ILE A 139 9.85 -18.47 15.82
C ILE A 139 8.80 -18.82 14.75
N TYR A 140 9.15 -18.69 13.46
CA TYR A 140 8.24 -19.04 12.35
C TYR A 140 8.35 -20.53 11.93
N GLN A 141 9.14 -21.34 12.62
CA GLN A 141 9.24 -22.80 12.42
C GLN A 141 9.49 -23.20 10.95
N GLY A 142 10.25 -22.39 10.22
CA GLY A 142 10.55 -22.58 8.81
C GLY A 142 9.51 -22.03 7.83
N ALA A 143 8.41 -21.44 8.32
CA ALA A 143 7.46 -20.69 7.49
C ALA A 143 7.89 -19.23 7.29
N GLY A 144 9.17 -18.94 7.35
CA GLY A 144 9.74 -17.63 7.13
C GLY A 144 11.10 -17.74 6.45
N GLU A 145 11.43 -16.75 5.63
CA GLU A 145 12.74 -16.59 5.02
C GLU A 145 13.41 -15.33 5.57
N PRO A 146 14.71 -15.42 6.02
CA PRO A 146 15.45 -14.23 6.45
C PRO A 146 15.45 -13.14 5.38
N GLN A 147 15.16 -11.91 5.78
CA GLN A 147 15.07 -10.76 4.89
C GLN A 147 15.98 -9.63 5.39
N LEU A 148 16.75 -9.02 4.49
CA LEU A 148 17.70 -7.97 4.81
C LEU A 148 17.28 -6.60 4.25
N THR A 149 16.53 -6.58 3.17
CA THR A 149 16.12 -5.39 2.43
C THR A 149 14.59 -5.26 2.39
N HIS A 150 14.07 -4.20 1.82
CA HIS A 150 12.63 -3.98 1.64
C HIS A 150 11.95 -4.97 0.68
N VAL A 151 12.71 -5.69 -0.13
CA VAL A 151 12.22 -6.79 -0.95
C VAL A 151 12.76 -8.12 -0.44
N GLY A 152 11.89 -9.10 -0.37
CA GLY A 152 12.24 -10.47 0.05
C GLY A 152 12.58 -11.37 -1.14
N PRO A 153 13.07 -12.60 -0.87
CA PRO A 153 13.48 -13.55 -1.90
C PRO A 153 12.36 -13.92 -2.90
N SER A 154 11.10 -13.81 -2.49
CA SER A 154 9.93 -14.11 -3.32
C SER A 154 9.45 -12.93 -4.17
N ASP A 155 10.05 -11.75 -4.02
CA ASP A 155 9.64 -10.57 -4.75
C ASP A 155 10.26 -10.51 -6.16
N PRO A 156 9.53 -10.03 -7.18
CA PRO A 156 10.04 -9.94 -8.55
C PRO A 156 11.32 -9.13 -8.70
N ASP A 157 11.48 -8.07 -7.91
CA ASP A 157 12.66 -7.18 -7.96
C ASP A 157 13.86 -7.68 -7.11
N PHE A 158 13.74 -8.78 -6.40
CA PHE A 158 14.82 -9.31 -5.56
C PHE A 158 16.09 -9.59 -6.37
N LEU A 159 15.95 -10.09 -7.62
CA LEU A 159 17.11 -10.34 -8.47
C LEU A 159 17.89 -9.07 -8.82
N THR A 160 17.25 -7.91 -8.83
CA THR A 160 17.90 -6.63 -9.07
C THR A 160 18.88 -6.24 -7.97
N ILE A 161 18.62 -6.68 -6.74
CA ILE A 161 19.42 -6.33 -5.55
C ILE A 161 20.12 -7.56 -4.92
N TYR A 162 20.05 -8.71 -5.56
CA TYR A 162 20.55 -9.98 -5.02
C TYR A 162 22.00 -9.91 -4.54
N ASP A 163 22.88 -9.25 -5.28
CA ASP A 163 24.29 -9.10 -4.92
C ASP A 163 24.50 -8.10 -3.77
N ILE A 164 23.63 -7.10 -3.61
CA ILE A 164 23.62 -6.22 -2.43
C ILE A 164 23.24 -7.04 -1.20
N ASP A 165 22.15 -7.80 -1.29
CA ASP A 165 21.68 -8.65 -0.20
C ASP A 165 22.75 -9.67 0.22
N ARG A 166 23.24 -10.47 -0.72
CA ARG A 166 24.21 -11.56 -0.45
C ARG A 166 25.64 -11.07 -0.24
N GLY A 167 26.00 -9.92 -0.79
CA GLY A 167 27.31 -9.30 -0.70
C GLY A 167 27.50 -8.33 0.46
N SER A 168 26.44 -7.99 1.19
CA SER A 168 26.46 -7.03 2.31
C SER A 168 27.42 -7.42 3.43
N GLY A 169 27.68 -8.72 3.60
CA GLY A 169 28.44 -9.25 4.75
C GLY A 169 27.67 -9.15 6.09
N ILE A 170 26.43 -8.71 6.07
CA ILE A 170 25.58 -8.62 7.27
C ILE A 170 25.17 -10.05 7.67
N SER A 171 25.47 -10.41 8.90
CA SER A 171 25.11 -11.68 9.50
C SER A 171 24.93 -11.50 11.00
N TYR A 172 24.26 -12.43 11.66
CA TYR A 172 24.17 -12.41 13.11
C TYR A 172 25.55 -12.59 13.73
N ASP A 173 26.04 -11.54 14.35
CA ASP A 173 27.31 -11.48 15.10
C ASP A 173 27.11 -10.55 16.31
N PRO A 174 26.55 -11.07 17.40
CA PRO A 174 26.23 -10.24 18.58
C PRO A 174 27.49 -9.75 19.30
N GLU A 175 28.65 -10.36 19.10
CA GLU A 175 29.92 -9.88 19.69
C GLU A 175 30.39 -8.62 18.95
N LEU A 176 30.39 -8.68 17.62
CA LEU A 176 30.67 -7.52 16.76
C LEU A 176 29.68 -6.38 17.03
N ALA A 177 28.37 -6.70 17.05
CA ALA A 177 27.34 -5.70 17.30
C ALA A 177 27.52 -4.98 18.64
N ARG A 178 27.78 -5.74 19.71
CA ARG A 178 28.03 -5.14 21.04
C ARG A 178 29.30 -4.30 21.09
N ALA A 179 30.34 -4.68 20.36
CA ALA A 179 31.57 -3.88 20.25
C ALA A 179 31.30 -2.55 19.53
N LEU A 180 30.59 -2.58 18.39
CA LEU A 180 30.21 -1.38 17.65
C LEU A 180 29.28 -0.44 18.46
N ILE A 181 28.30 -1.01 19.17
CA ILE A 181 27.43 -0.26 20.08
C ILE A 181 28.27 0.39 21.20
N ALA A 182 29.20 -0.34 21.79
CA ALA A 182 30.03 0.21 22.87
C ALA A 182 30.94 1.35 22.38
N GLU A 183 31.50 1.23 21.20
CA GLU A 183 32.29 2.30 20.58
C GLU A 183 31.43 3.55 20.33
N ALA A 184 30.27 3.40 19.69
CA ALA A 184 29.38 4.51 19.38
C ALA A 184 28.79 5.17 20.63
N MET A 185 28.35 4.39 21.63
CA MET A 185 27.84 4.92 22.88
C MET A 185 28.91 5.71 23.65
N THR A 186 30.13 5.19 23.70
CA THR A 186 31.26 5.89 24.35
C THR A 186 31.61 7.18 23.62
N ALA A 187 31.62 7.16 22.29
CA ALA A 187 31.85 8.34 21.46
C ALA A 187 30.77 9.43 21.68
N ALA A 188 29.53 9.01 21.95
CA ALA A 188 28.42 9.90 22.30
C ALA A 188 28.47 10.42 23.74
N GLY A 189 29.47 10.01 24.55
CA GLY A 189 29.61 10.44 25.93
C GLY A 189 28.87 9.61 26.98
N ALA A 190 28.34 8.46 26.57
CA ALA A 190 27.72 7.52 27.51
C ALA A 190 28.78 6.63 28.18
N GLU A 191 28.51 6.20 29.41
CA GLU A 191 29.39 5.35 30.22
C GLU A 191 28.68 4.02 30.56
N LEU A 192 29.42 2.92 30.53
CA LEU A 192 28.91 1.62 31.00
C LEU A 192 29.17 1.46 32.48
N VAL A 193 28.11 1.53 33.31
CA VAL A 193 28.16 1.41 34.77
C VAL A 193 27.33 0.21 35.21
N ASP A 194 27.91 -0.73 35.93
CA ASP A 194 27.25 -1.98 36.36
C ASP A 194 26.54 -2.69 35.20
N ASP A 195 27.24 -2.84 34.08
CA ASP A 195 26.76 -3.44 32.84
C ASP A 195 25.54 -2.75 32.20
N LYS A 196 25.28 -1.48 32.55
CA LYS A 196 24.22 -0.68 31.97
C LYS A 196 24.71 0.67 31.48
N TRP A 197 24.29 1.05 30.27
CA TRP A 197 24.60 2.34 29.69
C TRP A 197 23.92 3.47 30.47
N GLN A 198 24.72 4.47 30.80
CA GLN A 198 24.29 5.71 31.42
C GLN A 198 24.77 6.91 30.59
N TYR A 199 23.93 7.94 30.53
CA TYR A 199 24.26 9.21 29.92
C TYR A 199 23.91 10.33 30.90
N GLU A 200 24.85 11.24 31.15
CA GLU A 200 24.71 12.30 32.17
C GLU A 200 24.21 11.74 33.53
N GLY A 201 24.73 10.57 33.93
CA GLY A 201 24.38 9.90 35.19
C GLY A 201 22.98 9.25 35.23
N ARG A 202 22.30 9.14 34.13
CA ARG A 202 20.97 8.50 33.97
C ARG A 202 21.04 7.25 33.13
N PRO A 203 20.29 6.19 33.45
CA PRO A 203 20.21 5.02 32.60
C PRO A 203 19.63 5.35 31.22
N VAL A 204 20.32 4.91 30.18
CA VAL A 204 19.77 4.94 28.81
C VAL A 204 18.69 3.89 28.70
N ARG A 205 17.45 4.32 28.52
CA ARG A 205 16.27 3.47 28.49
C ARG A 205 15.66 3.42 27.12
N LEU A 206 15.45 2.20 26.60
CA LEU A 206 14.75 1.95 25.36
C LEU A 206 13.31 1.50 25.66
N LYS A 207 12.34 2.04 24.93
CA LYS A 207 10.95 1.61 24.95
C LYS A 207 10.71 0.73 23.71
N LEU A 208 10.46 -0.55 23.90
CA LEU A 208 10.15 -1.49 22.85
C LEU A 208 8.64 -1.80 22.86
N VAL A 209 7.99 -1.62 21.74
CA VAL A 209 6.59 -1.96 21.51
C VAL A 209 6.51 -3.26 20.73
N GLY A 210 6.05 -4.33 21.38
CA GLY A 210 5.85 -5.65 20.78
C GLY A 210 4.36 -5.87 20.46
N ARG A 211 4.05 -6.34 19.25
CA ARG A 211 2.69 -6.75 18.86
C ARG A 211 2.37 -8.13 19.46
N VAL A 212 1.09 -8.41 19.70
CA VAL A 212 0.66 -9.62 20.43
C VAL A 212 -0.29 -10.53 19.65
N GLU A 213 -0.71 -10.14 18.47
CA GLU A 213 -1.66 -10.94 17.69
C GLU A 213 -1.00 -12.12 16.98
N ASP A 214 0.31 -12.03 16.79
CA ASP A 214 1.11 -13.02 16.07
C ASP A 214 2.50 -13.21 16.75
N GLU A 215 3.41 -13.87 16.05
CA GLU A 215 4.75 -14.22 16.53
C GLU A 215 5.66 -13.01 16.81
N ARG A 216 5.27 -11.79 16.47
CA ARG A 216 6.03 -10.56 16.76
C ARG A 216 6.22 -10.31 18.25
N ARG A 217 5.41 -10.93 19.12
CA ARG A 217 5.63 -10.94 20.55
C ARG A 217 6.96 -11.64 20.90
N ASP A 218 7.20 -12.80 20.32
CA ASP A 218 8.40 -13.60 20.59
C ASP A 218 9.64 -12.95 19.97
N ILE A 219 9.47 -12.29 18.81
CA ILE A 219 10.51 -11.43 18.23
C ILE A 219 10.86 -10.28 19.18
N ALA A 220 9.89 -9.63 19.79
CA ALA A 220 10.14 -8.56 20.76
C ALA A 220 10.92 -9.06 21.98
N ASP A 221 10.62 -10.25 22.48
CA ASP A 221 11.37 -10.87 23.59
C ASP A 221 12.80 -11.22 23.19
N LEU A 222 13.04 -11.74 21.97
CA LEU A 222 14.36 -12.00 21.43
C LEU A 222 15.18 -10.69 21.34
N VAL A 223 14.62 -9.66 20.73
CA VAL A 223 15.27 -8.36 20.56
C VAL A 223 15.57 -7.69 21.90
N ARG A 224 14.64 -7.79 22.86
CA ARG A 224 14.89 -7.30 24.23
C ARG A 224 16.11 -7.98 24.85
N ALA A 225 16.21 -9.30 24.75
CA ALA A 225 17.31 -10.05 25.35
C ALA A 225 18.68 -9.64 24.76
N GLU A 226 18.76 -9.44 23.46
CA GLU A 226 19.99 -8.97 22.79
C GLU A 226 20.35 -7.53 23.19
N LEU A 227 19.39 -6.64 23.27
CA LEU A 227 19.62 -5.26 23.72
C LEU A 227 20.05 -5.17 25.19
N GLU A 228 19.46 -5.99 26.07
CA GLU A 228 19.85 -6.08 27.48
C GLU A 228 21.26 -6.64 27.64
N ALA A 229 21.65 -7.60 26.79
CA ALA A 229 23.01 -8.13 26.69
C ALA A 229 24.02 -7.11 26.13
N ALA A 230 23.54 -6.17 25.30
CA ALA A 230 24.33 -5.04 24.82
C ALA A 230 24.44 -3.86 25.84
N GLY A 231 23.87 -4.02 27.04
CA GLY A 231 23.96 -3.05 28.11
C GLY A 231 22.82 -2.04 28.21
N PHE A 232 21.80 -2.13 27.40
CA PHE A 232 20.66 -1.21 27.49
C PHE A 232 19.68 -1.62 28.61
N THR A 233 18.92 -0.64 29.09
CA THR A 233 17.74 -0.89 29.93
C THR A 233 16.51 -0.86 29.05
N VAL A 234 15.81 -2.00 28.87
CA VAL A 234 14.68 -2.11 27.96
C VAL A 234 13.37 -2.17 28.72
N ALA A 235 12.47 -1.22 28.44
CA ALA A 235 11.08 -1.25 28.88
C ALA A 235 10.22 -1.73 27.71
N ILE A 236 9.72 -2.96 27.84
CA ILE A 236 8.84 -3.54 26.80
C ILE A 236 7.37 -3.34 27.16
N THR A 237 6.55 -3.02 26.16
CA THR A 237 5.08 -3.10 26.21
C THR A 237 4.60 -4.05 25.14
N TYR A 238 3.57 -4.85 25.48
CA TYR A 238 2.93 -5.76 24.56
C TYR A 238 1.56 -5.19 24.21
N ASP A 239 1.48 -4.61 23.03
CA ASP A 239 0.31 -3.86 22.60
C ASP A 239 -0.43 -4.58 21.47
N GLN A 240 -1.75 -4.54 21.53
CA GLN A 240 -2.60 -4.87 20.39
C GLN A 240 -2.49 -3.78 19.31
N PHE A 241 -2.85 -4.13 18.09
CA PHE A 241 -2.73 -3.27 16.90
C PHE A 241 -3.10 -1.81 17.14
N ALA A 242 -4.32 -1.55 17.62
CA ALA A 242 -4.79 -0.17 17.77
C ALA A 242 -3.99 0.64 18.80
N ALA A 243 -3.55 0.00 19.89
CA ALA A 243 -2.74 0.67 20.91
C ALA A 243 -1.31 0.94 20.40
N ALA A 244 -0.73 -0.01 19.67
CA ALA A 244 0.58 0.16 19.04
C ALA A 244 0.53 1.26 17.98
N LEU A 245 -0.49 1.25 17.09
CA LEU A 245 -0.67 2.27 16.06
C LEU A 245 -0.77 3.67 16.67
N GLN A 246 -1.59 3.83 17.71
CA GLN A 246 -1.74 5.13 18.40
C GLN A 246 -0.42 5.60 18.99
N LYS A 247 0.36 4.71 19.60
CA LYS A 247 1.63 5.04 20.24
C LYS A 247 2.73 5.35 19.23
N VAL A 248 2.83 4.57 18.16
CA VAL A 248 3.94 4.62 17.21
C VAL A 248 3.68 5.64 16.10
N TYR A 249 2.48 5.62 15.50
CA TYR A 249 2.17 6.41 14.31
C TYR A 249 1.47 7.75 14.59
N ALA A 250 0.84 7.91 15.76
CA ALA A 250 0.08 9.11 16.07
C ALA A 250 0.75 10.01 17.15
N THR A 251 2.02 9.75 17.48
CA THR A 251 2.81 10.62 18.38
C THR A 251 4.02 11.17 17.65
N ASP A 252 4.49 12.33 18.12
CA ASP A 252 5.76 12.90 17.65
C ASP A 252 6.91 11.92 17.98
N PRO A 253 7.74 11.52 17.01
CA PRO A 253 8.91 10.69 17.27
C PRO A 253 9.84 11.26 18.36
N ALA A 254 10.00 12.58 18.44
CA ALA A 254 10.82 13.24 19.48
C ALA A 254 10.22 13.17 20.89
N ALA A 255 8.96 12.79 21.03
CA ALA A 255 8.33 12.57 22.35
C ALA A 255 8.77 11.25 23.02
N PHE A 256 9.45 10.38 22.28
CA PHE A 256 9.94 9.07 22.76
C PHE A 256 8.90 8.22 23.50
N GLU A 257 7.66 8.20 22.98
CA GLU A 257 6.68 7.20 23.44
C GLU A 257 7.09 5.79 23.07
N TRP A 258 7.95 5.66 22.07
CA TRP A 258 8.57 4.43 21.60
C TRP A 258 9.98 4.67 21.05
N HIS A 259 10.83 3.63 21.05
CA HIS A 259 12.16 3.64 20.44
C HIS A 259 12.30 2.54 19.40
N ILE A 260 11.61 1.41 19.62
CA ILE A 260 11.59 0.25 18.71
C ILE A 260 10.15 -0.25 18.62
N TYR A 261 9.76 -0.64 17.41
CA TYR A 261 8.47 -1.27 17.19
C TYR A 261 8.62 -2.51 16.29
N THR A 262 7.96 -3.62 16.66
CA THR A 262 7.88 -4.82 15.82
C THR A 262 6.76 -4.63 14.81
N GLU A 263 7.14 -4.29 13.58
CA GLU A 263 6.21 -3.99 12.49
C GLU A 263 5.97 -5.23 11.61
N GLY A 264 4.78 -5.34 11.05
CA GLY A 264 4.42 -6.32 10.05
C GLY A 264 3.68 -5.65 8.90
N TYR A 265 4.20 -5.82 7.71
CA TYR A 265 3.59 -5.36 6.47
C TYR A 265 2.89 -6.48 5.76
N VAL A 266 1.59 -6.31 5.53
CA VAL A 266 0.79 -7.24 4.75
C VAL A 266 0.79 -6.84 3.29
N ARG A 267 1.06 -7.80 2.43
CA ARG A 267 1.11 -7.62 0.98
C ARG A 267 -0.17 -8.14 0.33
N SER A 268 -0.55 -7.55 -0.80
CA SER A 268 -1.79 -7.89 -1.51
C SER A 268 -1.59 -8.12 -3.00
N ALA A 269 -0.38 -7.94 -3.51
CA ALA A 269 -0.01 -8.22 -4.90
C ALA A 269 1.51 -8.27 -5.06
N PRO A 270 2.05 -9.03 -6.01
CA PRO A 270 3.41 -8.87 -6.47
C PRO A 270 3.53 -7.51 -7.18
N ARG A 271 4.71 -6.90 -7.11
CA ARG A 271 5.03 -5.65 -7.80
C ARG A 271 6.34 -5.82 -8.53
N ARG A 272 6.27 -5.75 -9.84
CA ARG A 272 7.46 -5.77 -10.69
C ARG A 272 7.83 -4.35 -11.08
N TYR A 273 9.12 -4.05 -11.07
CA TYR A 273 9.65 -2.70 -11.31
C TYR A 273 9.08 -1.68 -10.32
N ASP A 274 8.93 -2.09 -9.06
CA ASP A 274 8.38 -1.24 -8.01
C ASP A 274 9.27 -0.01 -7.80
N VAL A 275 8.66 1.15 -7.77
CA VAL A 275 9.33 2.43 -7.55
C VAL A 275 8.92 3.08 -6.23
N GLY A 276 7.91 2.51 -5.58
CA GLY A 276 7.29 3.08 -4.39
C GLY A 276 7.74 2.44 -3.08
N ALA A 277 8.01 1.13 -3.04
CA ALA A 277 8.20 0.40 -1.78
C ALA A 277 9.38 0.92 -0.95
N VAL A 278 10.57 1.09 -1.57
CA VAL A 278 11.72 1.59 -0.82
C VAL A 278 11.46 2.98 -0.26
N ASN A 279 10.81 3.85 -1.03
CA ASN A 279 10.43 5.20 -0.59
C ASN A 279 9.41 5.15 0.54
N ALA A 280 8.38 4.31 0.43
CA ALA A 280 7.34 4.18 1.44
C ALA A 280 7.91 3.89 2.84
N TYR A 281 9.02 3.16 2.90
CA TYR A 281 9.60 2.72 4.17
C TYR A 281 10.69 3.65 4.74
N ILE A 282 11.18 4.63 4.00
CA ILE A 282 12.28 5.51 4.43
C ILE A 282 12.06 6.99 4.11
N ALA A 283 11.18 7.33 3.17
CA ALA A 283 10.96 8.73 2.75
C ALA A 283 9.77 9.36 3.49
N PRO A 284 9.94 10.51 4.15
CA PRO A 284 8.85 11.17 4.86
C PRO A 284 7.72 11.63 3.93
N TRP A 285 8.02 11.94 2.69
CA TRP A 285 7.04 12.41 1.70
C TRP A 285 6.14 11.31 1.12
N LEU A 286 6.49 10.02 1.25
CA LEU A 286 5.59 8.89 0.95
C LEU A 286 5.03 8.20 2.21
N GLY A 287 5.75 8.26 3.27
CA GLY A 287 5.33 8.12 4.63
C GLY A 287 4.59 6.90 5.12
N GLU A 288 5.17 5.72 4.96
CA GLU A 288 4.82 4.58 5.82
C GLU A 288 5.66 4.56 7.12
N MET A 289 6.36 5.66 7.40
CA MET A 289 7.16 5.81 8.60
C MET A 289 6.41 6.65 9.66
N PRO A 290 6.57 6.31 10.94
CA PRO A 290 5.80 6.89 12.03
C PRO A 290 5.99 8.40 12.18
N GLY A 291 4.90 9.16 12.15
CA GLY A 291 4.88 10.57 12.49
C GLY A 291 5.55 11.52 11.49
N TRP A 292 6.26 11.01 10.50
CA TRP A 292 7.11 11.83 9.62
C TRP A 292 6.35 12.74 8.65
N ARG A 293 5.09 12.49 8.43
CA ARG A 293 4.22 13.33 7.57
C ARG A 293 3.55 14.49 8.29
N GLU A 294 3.65 14.52 9.62
CA GLU A 294 2.87 15.46 10.41
C GLU A 294 3.60 16.79 10.57
N GLU A 295 2.90 17.85 10.23
CA GLU A 295 3.42 19.20 10.45
C GLU A 295 3.64 19.48 11.93
N GLY A 296 4.84 19.94 12.27
CA GLY A 296 5.24 20.23 13.64
C GLY A 296 5.81 19.04 14.42
N TYR A 297 5.78 17.84 13.84
CA TYR A 297 6.53 16.71 14.39
C TYR A 297 7.96 16.71 13.85
N TRP A 298 8.83 16.03 14.59
CA TRP A 298 10.18 15.80 14.09
C TRP A 298 10.14 14.99 12.79
N GLN A 299 10.89 15.45 11.80
CA GLN A 299 10.96 14.82 10.48
C GLN A 299 12.34 14.23 10.28
N TYR A 300 12.39 12.99 9.80
CA TYR A 300 13.64 12.42 9.28
C TYR A 300 13.97 13.07 7.94
N GLU A 301 15.19 13.55 7.78
CA GLU A 301 15.66 14.17 6.54
C GLU A 301 16.94 13.49 6.06
N ASN A 302 16.95 13.08 4.80
CA ASN A 302 18.11 12.59 4.09
C ASN A 302 18.01 13.04 2.62
N GLU A 303 18.72 14.11 2.28
CA GLU A 303 18.64 14.74 0.97
C GLU A 303 19.04 13.80 -0.18
N GLU A 304 20.02 12.91 0.03
CA GLU A 304 20.46 11.96 -0.99
C GLU A 304 19.39 10.89 -1.28
N LEU A 305 18.84 10.29 -0.24
CA LEU A 305 17.74 9.33 -0.36
C LEU A 305 16.50 9.96 -0.99
N ASP A 306 16.16 11.18 -0.58
CA ASP A 306 15.01 11.90 -1.12
C ASP A 306 15.19 12.23 -2.60
N ALA A 307 16.39 12.64 -3.02
CA ALA A 307 16.68 12.92 -4.41
C ALA A 307 16.58 11.66 -5.27
N LEU A 308 17.26 10.58 -4.89
CA LEU A 308 17.19 9.28 -5.58
C LEU A 308 15.76 8.74 -5.63
N GLY A 309 15.05 8.84 -4.51
CA GLY A 309 13.69 8.37 -4.39
C GLY A 309 12.71 9.10 -5.30
N LYS A 310 12.82 10.42 -5.40
CA LYS A 310 11.98 11.24 -6.30
C LYS A 310 12.29 10.96 -7.76
N THR A 311 13.57 10.82 -8.12
CA THR A 311 14.01 10.43 -9.46
C THR A 311 13.37 9.09 -9.86
N LEU A 312 13.48 8.07 -9.01
CA LEU A 312 12.89 6.76 -9.26
C LEU A 312 11.36 6.83 -9.36
N TYR A 313 10.71 7.52 -8.42
CA TYR A 313 9.26 7.59 -8.31
C TYR A 313 8.60 8.36 -9.47
N ARG A 314 9.29 9.37 -10.02
CA ARG A 314 8.82 10.17 -11.14
C ARG A 314 9.19 9.59 -12.51
N GLY A 315 9.84 8.43 -12.57
CA GLY A 315 10.27 7.82 -13.83
C GLY A 315 11.35 8.64 -14.55
N GLU A 316 12.21 9.37 -13.81
CA GLU A 316 13.29 10.19 -14.36
C GLU A 316 14.52 9.32 -14.66
N PHE A 317 14.34 8.30 -15.50
CA PHE A 317 15.36 7.39 -15.99
C PHE A 317 15.09 7.06 -17.47
N GLU A 318 16.13 6.68 -18.23
CA GLU A 318 16.04 6.48 -19.68
C GLU A 318 16.03 5.00 -20.09
N SER A 319 16.25 4.07 -19.14
CA SER A 319 16.33 2.64 -19.42
C SER A 319 16.05 1.80 -18.18
N LEU A 320 15.82 0.49 -18.40
CA LEU A 320 15.75 -0.49 -17.31
C LEU A 320 17.07 -0.55 -16.52
N GLU A 321 18.20 -0.45 -17.20
CA GLU A 321 19.51 -0.42 -16.54
C GLU A 321 19.61 0.74 -15.55
N GLU A 322 19.29 1.95 -15.99
CA GLU A 322 19.38 3.14 -15.14
C GLU A 322 18.37 3.08 -13.98
N ARG A 323 17.11 2.66 -14.24
CA ARG A 323 16.15 2.38 -13.18
C ARG A 323 16.72 1.43 -12.13
N ASN A 324 17.37 0.36 -12.57
CA ASN A 324 17.94 -0.63 -11.68
C ASN A 324 19.15 -0.08 -10.91
N GLU A 325 19.97 0.77 -11.52
CA GLU A 325 21.08 1.45 -10.83
C GLU A 325 20.58 2.36 -9.70
N ILE A 326 19.53 3.17 -9.96
CA ILE A 326 18.92 4.03 -8.95
C ILE A 326 18.29 3.19 -7.84
N TYR A 327 17.54 2.14 -8.19
CA TYR A 327 16.91 1.25 -7.22
C TYR A 327 17.94 0.55 -6.32
N ARG A 328 19.07 0.13 -6.88
CA ARG A 328 20.20 -0.45 -6.14
C ARG A 328 20.86 0.56 -5.22
N ALA A 329 21.11 1.79 -5.71
CA ALA A 329 21.67 2.87 -4.90
C ALA A 329 20.78 3.19 -3.69
N MET A 330 19.45 3.26 -3.89
CA MET A 330 18.51 3.46 -2.80
C MET A 330 18.48 2.29 -1.81
N THR A 331 18.53 1.06 -2.30
CA THR A 331 18.57 -0.12 -1.44
C THR A 331 19.83 -0.11 -0.56
N GLN A 332 20.99 0.22 -1.15
CA GLN A 332 22.24 0.33 -0.39
C GLN A 332 22.17 1.45 0.64
N ALA A 333 21.68 2.62 0.25
CA ALA A 333 21.55 3.76 1.17
C ALA A 333 20.55 3.46 2.31
N SER A 334 19.47 2.73 2.04
CA SER A 334 18.52 2.26 3.05
C SER A 334 19.19 1.30 4.06
N LEU A 335 20.02 0.37 3.59
CA LEU A 335 20.81 -0.50 4.45
C LEU A 335 21.82 0.31 5.29
N ASP A 336 22.48 1.29 4.69
CA ASP A 336 23.45 2.14 5.38
C ASP A 336 22.78 3.00 6.46
N GLU A 337 21.58 3.50 6.23
CA GLU A 337 20.82 4.26 7.23
C GLU A 337 20.25 3.37 8.33
N SER A 338 19.85 2.15 8.02
CA SER A 338 19.36 1.14 8.97
C SER A 338 18.27 1.65 9.93
N ILE A 339 17.36 2.47 9.44
CA ILE A 339 16.21 2.96 10.22
C ILE A 339 15.20 1.84 10.41
N ARG A 340 15.06 1.01 9.40
CA ARG A 340 14.25 -0.19 9.42
C ARG A 340 15.13 -1.42 9.30
N ILE A 341 15.00 -2.33 10.25
CA ILE A 341 15.71 -3.61 10.26
C ILE A 341 14.74 -4.68 9.79
N TRP A 342 14.87 -5.10 8.54
CA TRP A 342 14.08 -6.20 8.00
C TRP A 342 14.49 -7.50 8.66
N LEU A 343 13.53 -8.38 8.91
CA LEU A 343 13.72 -9.61 9.67
C LEU A 343 13.40 -10.85 8.85
N ALA A 344 12.19 -10.93 8.34
CA ALA A 344 11.72 -12.07 7.57
C ALA A 344 10.57 -11.72 6.62
N THR A 345 10.52 -12.42 5.50
CA THR A 345 9.29 -12.66 4.74
C THR A 345 8.64 -13.90 5.31
N VAL A 346 7.36 -13.83 5.62
CA VAL A 346 6.61 -14.91 6.29
C VAL A 346 5.57 -15.49 5.35
N ASP A 347 5.56 -16.80 5.21
CA ASP A 347 4.52 -17.54 4.52
C ASP A 347 3.30 -17.65 5.42
N ASN A 348 2.28 -16.85 5.12
CA ASN A 348 0.99 -16.95 5.78
C ASN A 348 0.18 -18.07 5.17
N SER A 349 -0.48 -18.85 6.01
CA SER A 349 -1.41 -19.91 5.60
C SER A 349 -2.84 -19.42 5.74
N PHE A 350 -3.58 -19.45 4.64
CA PHE A 350 -4.98 -19.06 4.57
C PHE A 350 -5.83 -20.31 4.33
N PRO A 351 -6.45 -20.88 5.38
CA PRO A 351 -7.23 -22.08 5.23
C PRO A 351 -8.54 -21.81 4.50
N ALA A 352 -8.89 -22.72 3.59
CA ALA A 352 -10.15 -22.75 2.88
C ALA A 352 -10.75 -24.16 2.95
N VAL A 353 -12.07 -24.29 2.84
CA VAL A 353 -12.70 -25.58 2.59
C VAL A 353 -12.33 -26.08 1.21
N ASP A 354 -12.12 -27.38 1.01
CA ASP A 354 -11.73 -27.96 -0.28
C ASP A 354 -12.84 -27.88 -1.35
N THR A 355 -14.05 -27.52 -0.94
CA THR A 355 -15.19 -27.26 -1.82
C THR A 355 -15.24 -25.82 -2.34
N LEU A 356 -14.37 -24.92 -1.88
CA LEU A 356 -14.26 -23.57 -2.44
C LEU A 356 -13.51 -23.63 -3.76
N GLU A 357 -14.19 -23.35 -4.86
CA GLU A 357 -13.65 -23.38 -6.22
C GLU A 357 -13.45 -21.96 -6.78
N GLY A 358 -12.66 -21.82 -7.83
CA GLY A 358 -12.49 -20.58 -8.62
C GLY A 358 -11.65 -19.49 -7.96
N MET A 359 -11.14 -19.67 -6.75
CA MET A 359 -10.33 -18.66 -6.06
C MET A 359 -8.96 -18.47 -6.73
N THR A 360 -8.58 -17.21 -7.00
CA THR A 360 -7.22 -16.87 -7.45
C THR A 360 -6.29 -16.65 -6.28
N ASN A 361 -5.27 -17.48 -6.16
CA ASN A 361 -4.22 -17.33 -5.18
C ASN A 361 -3.06 -16.52 -5.79
N ASP A 362 -2.88 -15.28 -5.35
CA ASP A 362 -1.82 -14.38 -5.79
C ASP A 362 -0.45 -14.87 -5.30
N LEU A 363 0.59 -14.69 -6.10
CA LEU A 363 1.93 -15.19 -5.81
C LEU A 363 2.55 -14.63 -4.52
N VAL A 364 2.15 -13.43 -4.12
CA VAL A 364 2.68 -12.71 -2.95
C VAL A 364 1.61 -12.51 -1.88
N GLY A 365 0.41 -12.06 -2.27
CA GLY A 365 -0.68 -11.75 -1.36
C GLY A 365 -1.55 -12.93 -0.98
N GLY A 366 -1.40 -14.08 -1.66
CA GLY A 366 -2.32 -15.20 -1.49
C GLY A 366 -3.74 -14.82 -1.91
N PRO A 367 -4.77 -15.18 -1.12
CA PRO A 367 -6.16 -14.83 -1.42
C PRO A 367 -6.51 -13.36 -1.11
N ARG A 368 -5.56 -12.52 -0.67
CA ARG A 368 -5.78 -11.12 -0.26
C ARG A 368 -5.64 -10.13 -1.40
N ASN A 369 -6.14 -10.44 -2.56
CA ASN A 369 -6.11 -9.63 -3.77
C ASN A 369 -7.51 -9.43 -4.36
N PRO A 370 -7.74 -8.43 -5.24
CA PRO A 370 -9.04 -8.21 -5.86
C PRO A 370 -9.51 -9.35 -6.77
N TRP A 371 -8.58 -10.17 -7.31
CA TRP A 371 -8.93 -11.29 -8.18
C TRP A 371 -9.59 -12.46 -7.42
N ALA A 372 -9.18 -12.71 -6.16
CA ALA A 372 -9.42 -13.95 -5.45
C ALA A 372 -10.90 -14.32 -5.34
N LEU A 373 -11.75 -13.36 -4.90
CA LEU A 373 -13.15 -13.64 -4.61
C LEU A 373 -14.11 -13.29 -5.76
N ARG A 374 -13.61 -12.78 -6.91
CA ARG A 374 -14.47 -12.51 -8.07
C ARG A 374 -15.01 -13.80 -8.69
N GLU A 375 -14.18 -14.83 -8.77
CA GLU A 375 -14.51 -16.11 -9.37
C GLU A 375 -14.73 -17.22 -8.33
N ALA A 376 -14.54 -16.90 -7.04
CA ALA A 376 -14.69 -17.87 -5.96
C ALA A 376 -16.18 -18.22 -5.72
N TYR A 377 -16.47 -19.51 -5.60
CA TYR A 377 -17.81 -20.01 -5.29
C TYR A 377 -17.78 -21.36 -4.57
N VAL A 378 -18.85 -21.68 -3.86
CA VAL A 378 -19.07 -23.00 -3.28
C VAL A 378 -20.18 -23.69 -4.07
N PRO A 379 -19.95 -24.85 -4.72
CA PRO A 379 -20.96 -25.52 -5.51
C PRO A 379 -22.28 -25.75 -4.76
N GLY A 380 -23.39 -25.24 -5.29
CA GLY A 380 -24.72 -25.37 -4.70
C GLY A 380 -25.04 -24.36 -3.57
N SER A 381 -24.18 -23.36 -3.37
CA SER A 381 -24.41 -22.25 -2.45
C SER A 381 -24.42 -20.93 -3.22
N ASP A 382 -25.27 -20.00 -2.84
CA ASP A 382 -25.26 -18.61 -3.32
C ASP A 382 -24.22 -17.77 -2.56
N ASP A 383 -23.71 -18.30 -1.45
CA ASP A 383 -22.84 -17.60 -0.51
C ASP A 383 -21.42 -18.15 -0.50
N VAL A 384 -20.44 -17.26 -0.34
CA VAL A 384 -19.10 -17.58 0.15
C VAL A 384 -18.91 -16.89 1.51
N ARG A 385 -18.63 -17.71 2.55
CA ARG A 385 -18.46 -17.24 3.93
C ARG A 385 -16.99 -16.97 4.20
N VAL A 386 -16.66 -15.70 4.38
CA VAL A 386 -15.28 -15.24 4.57
C VAL A 386 -15.06 -14.88 6.03
N GLY A 387 -14.11 -15.56 6.66
CA GLY A 387 -13.65 -15.26 8.02
C GLY A 387 -12.47 -14.28 7.98
N ASN A 388 -12.43 -13.35 8.93
CA ASN A 388 -11.26 -12.53 9.21
C ASN A 388 -11.23 -12.23 10.71
N GLN A 389 -10.07 -11.92 11.28
CA GLN A 389 -9.98 -11.56 12.70
C GLN A 389 -10.69 -10.23 12.97
N TRP A 390 -10.49 -9.28 12.08
CA TRP A 390 -11.14 -7.98 12.15
C TRP A 390 -11.89 -7.70 10.86
N ILE A 391 -13.15 -7.40 11.02
CA ILE A 391 -13.99 -6.81 9.98
C ILE A 391 -14.55 -5.53 10.58
N TRP A 392 -14.48 -4.43 9.89
CA TRP A 392 -15.08 -3.15 10.23
C TRP A 392 -15.42 -2.97 11.72
N THR A 393 -14.39 -2.93 12.56
CA THR A 393 -14.55 -2.65 13.99
C THR A 393 -14.70 -1.15 14.21
N GLU A 394 -15.07 -0.73 15.42
CA GLU A 394 -15.11 0.69 15.81
C GLU A 394 -13.76 1.43 15.69
N ARG A 395 -12.67 0.69 15.46
CA ARG A 395 -11.31 1.20 15.23
C ARG A 395 -10.88 1.09 13.78
N THR A 396 -11.68 0.44 12.96
CA THR A 396 -11.45 0.27 11.55
C THR A 396 -12.05 1.45 10.81
N THR A 397 -11.26 2.13 10.03
CA THR A 397 -11.73 3.27 9.25
C THR A 397 -12.04 2.82 7.85
N TYR A 398 -13.25 3.07 7.39
CA TYR A 398 -13.64 3.00 5.99
C TYR A 398 -13.73 4.43 5.45
N ASN A 399 -12.62 4.86 4.84
CA ASN A 399 -12.49 6.20 4.30
C ASN A 399 -11.52 6.18 3.11
N PRO A 400 -12.01 6.17 1.88
CA PRO A 400 -11.14 6.07 0.69
C PRO A 400 -10.26 7.30 0.46
N ILE A 401 -10.53 8.44 1.11
CA ILE A 401 -9.76 9.69 0.96
C ILE A 401 -8.55 9.69 1.91
N GLY A 402 -8.79 9.45 3.19
CA GLY A 402 -7.76 9.46 4.24
C GLY A 402 -7.13 8.10 4.54
N GLY A 403 -7.54 7.08 3.81
CA GLY A 403 -7.05 5.71 3.95
C GLY A 403 -7.81 4.87 4.95
N PHE A 404 -7.37 3.65 5.08
CA PHE A 404 -7.92 2.66 5.99
C PHE A 404 -7.04 2.57 7.23
N GLY A 405 -7.67 2.31 8.38
CA GLY A 405 -6.95 2.14 9.64
C GLY A 405 -6.12 0.85 9.70
N ASP A 406 -6.44 -0.11 8.81
CA ASP A 406 -5.77 -1.40 8.76
C ASP A 406 -5.97 -2.11 7.40
N ALA A 407 -5.13 -3.12 7.13
CA ALA A 407 -5.19 -3.91 5.91
C ALA A 407 -6.44 -4.79 5.80
N TYR A 408 -7.06 -5.15 6.91
CA TYR A 408 -8.21 -6.06 6.95
C TYR A 408 -9.50 -5.37 6.52
N ALA A 409 -9.64 -4.09 6.83
CA ALA A 409 -10.70 -3.25 6.27
C ALA A 409 -10.57 -3.12 4.74
N ALA A 410 -9.34 -3.00 4.25
CA ALA A 410 -9.06 -2.96 2.82
C ALA A 410 -9.43 -4.27 2.11
N ASP A 411 -9.29 -5.43 2.76
CA ASP A 411 -9.71 -6.72 2.19
C ASP A 411 -11.22 -6.78 1.94
N VAL A 412 -12.03 -6.21 2.83
CA VAL A 412 -13.48 -6.10 2.63
C VAL A 412 -13.79 -5.09 1.52
N TRP A 413 -13.15 -3.91 1.57
CA TRP A 413 -13.39 -2.83 0.61
C TRP A 413 -13.06 -3.23 -0.83
N ARG A 414 -11.98 -3.99 -1.08
CA ARG A 414 -11.62 -4.51 -2.40
C ARG A 414 -12.70 -5.37 -3.05
N ASN A 415 -13.67 -5.85 -2.29
CA ASN A 415 -14.83 -6.59 -2.78
C ASN A 415 -16.10 -5.73 -2.91
N LEU A 416 -16.05 -4.45 -2.54
CA LEU A 416 -17.14 -3.49 -2.71
C LEU A 416 -16.91 -2.55 -3.89
N THR A 417 -15.65 -2.36 -4.29
CA THR A 417 -15.25 -1.52 -5.41
C THR A 417 -14.27 -2.28 -6.29
N ASP A 418 -14.29 -2.00 -7.59
CA ASP A 418 -13.30 -2.53 -8.51
C ASP A 418 -12.22 -1.49 -8.75
N PRO A 419 -10.92 -1.87 -8.76
CA PRO A 419 -9.88 -0.97 -9.19
C PRO A 419 -9.97 -0.74 -10.71
N THR A 420 -9.49 0.38 -11.18
CA THR A 420 -9.33 0.68 -12.60
C THR A 420 -8.26 -0.22 -13.21
N ILE A 421 -7.12 -0.32 -12.52
CA ILE A 421 -5.93 -1.09 -12.87
C ILE A 421 -5.49 -1.86 -11.61
N TRP A 422 -5.01 -3.08 -11.78
CA TRP A 422 -4.39 -3.83 -10.69
C TRP A 422 -3.22 -4.66 -11.22
N ASN A 423 -2.35 -5.09 -10.32
CA ASN A 423 -1.24 -5.95 -10.71
C ASN A 423 -1.72 -7.37 -11.03
N ASP A 424 -1.22 -7.93 -12.11
CA ASP A 424 -1.41 -9.35 -12.44
C ASP A 424 -0.89 -10.22 -11.30
N ALA A 425 -1.69 -11.22 -10.90
CA ALA A 425 -1.46 -12.05 -9.72
C ALA A 425 -0.14 -12.85 -9.74
N PHE A 426 0.47 -13.04 -10.92
CA PHE A 426 1.65 -13.88 -11.11
C PHE A 426 2.86 -13.11 -11.61
N THR A 427 2.66 -12.11 -12.47
CA THR A 427 3.76 -11.34 -13.06
C THR A 427 4.09 -10.07 -12.31
N GLY A 428 3.13 -9.52 -11.58
CA GLY A 428 3.24 -8.26 -10.86
C GLY A 428 3.27 -7.02 -11.77
N ILE A 429 2.96 -7.18 -13.06
CA ILE A 429 2.83 -6.07 -14.01
C ILE A 429 1.42 -5.50 -13.91
N PRO A 430 1.24 -4.17 -13.92
CA PRO A 430 -0.09 -3.57 -13.98
C PRO A 430 -0.88 -4.02 -15.21
N VAL A 431 -2.14 -4.36 -15.03
CA VAL A 431 -3.06 -4.75 -16.11
C VAL A 431 -4.41 -4.08 -15.93
N PRO A 432 -5.16 -3.85 -17.02
CA PRO A 432 -6.55 -3.40 -16.93
C PRO A 432 -7.37 -4.33 -16.04
N PHE A 433 -8.12 -3.75 -15.09
CA PHE A 433 -9.08 -4.50 -14.28
C PHE A 433 -10.52 -4.16 -14.70
N ARG A 434 -10.98 -2.93 -14.48
CA ARG A 434 -12.32 -2.47 -14.88
C ARG A 434 -12.31 -1.26 -15.84
N ALA A 435 -11.16 -0.79 -16.25
CA ALA A 435 -11.04 0.17 -17.34
C ALA A 435 -9.98 -0.25 -18.33
N ASN A 436 -10.18 0.09 -19.59
CA ASN A 436 -9.16 -0.07 -20.61
C ASN A 436 -8.37 1.23 -20.76
N TYR A 437 -7.16 1.16 -21.27
CA TYR A 437 -6.36 2.34 -21.57
C TYR A 437 -5.47 2.13 -22.81
N GLU A 438 -5.10 3.26 -23.43
CA GLU A 438 -4.12 3.33 -24.52
C GLU A 438 -3.01 4.30 -24.11
N VAL A 439 -1.76 3.90 -24.32
CA VAL A 439 -0.59 4.71 -23.98
C VAL A 439 0.06 5.24 -25.25
N GLU A 440 0.36 6.54 -25.27
CA GLU A 440 1.22 7.19 -26.24
C GLU A 440 2.35 7.90 -25.49
N THR A 441 3.60 7.60 -25.81
CA THR A 441 4.76 8.23 -25.17
C THR A 441 5.75 8.75 -26.20
N ALA A 442 6.38 9.87 -25.88
CA ALA A 442 7.49 10.41 -26.66
C ALA A 442 8.84 9.76 -26.31
N GLY A 443 8.84 8.90 -25.32
CA GLY A 443 10.08 8.32 -24.76
C GLY A 443 10.75 9.24 -23.73
N PRO A 444 11.84 8.79 -23.10
CA PRO A 444 12.42 9.47 -21.95
C PRO A 444 12.98 10.87 -22.27
N GLU A 445 13.47 11.08 -23.49
CA GLU A 445 14.04 12.38 -23.94
C GLU A 445 13.05 13.24 -24.75
N GLY A 446 11.86 12.70 -25.06
CA GLY A 446 10.90 13.36 -25.95
C GLY A 446 9.77 14.04 -25.19
N THR A 447 8.99 14.84 -25.93
CA THR A 447 7.77 15.44 -25.43
C THR A 447 6.66 15.37 -26.45
N LEU A 448 5.41 15.27 -25.98
CA LEU A 448 4.15 15.40 -26.71
C LEU A 448 3.59 16.81 -26.47
N GLU A 449 2.98 17.40 -27.47
CA GLU A 449 2.24 18.65 -27.29
C GLU A 449 0.91 18.34 -26.57
N VAL A 450 0.62 19.07 -25.49
CA VAL A 450 -0.69 19.01 -24.84
C VAL A 450 -1.66 19.90 -25.62
N PRO A 451 -2.82 19.37 -26.06
CA PRO A 451 -3.80 20.14 -26.81
C PRO A 451 -4.28 21.38 -26.05
N SER A 452 -4.54 22.46 -26.77
CA SER A 452 -4.96 23.74 -26.16
C SER A 452 -6.36 23.70 -25.52
N ASP A 453 -7.15 22.68 -25.81
CA ASP A 453 -8.45 22.39 -25.20
C ASP A 453 -8.34 21.45 -23.98
N ALA A 454 -7.15 20.95 -23.66
CA ALA A 454 -6.90 20.28 -22.40
C ALA A 454 -6.98 21.28 -21.24
N VAL A 455 -7.44 20.79 -20.08
CA VAL A 455 -7.70 21.62 -18.90
C VAL A 455 -6.96 21.09 -17.67
N ALA A 456 -6.70 21.98 -16.72
CA ALA A 456 -6.20 21.66 -15.39
C ALA A 456 -7.08 22.36 -14.34
N TRP A 457 -7.20 21.74 -13.17
CA TRP A 457 -7.96 22.34 -12.07
C TRP A 457 -7.19 23.47 -11.42
N ASP A 458 -7.81 24.62 -11.31
CA ASP A 458 -7.26 25.81 -10.65
C ASP A 458 -7.86 25.96 -9.25
N VAL A 459 -7.03 25.75 -8.24
CA VAL A 459 -7.45 25.75 -6.83
C VAL A 459 -7.89 27.12 -6.31
N GLU A 460 -7.43 28.22 -6.93
CA GLU A 460 -7.77 29.59 -6.50
C GLU A 460 -9.16 29.99 -6.97
N THR A 461 -9.50 29.65 -8.21
CA THR A 461 -10.79 30.03 -8.82
C THR A 461 -11.82 28.91 -8.74
N LYS A 462 -11.42 27.68 -8.35
CA LYS A 462 -12.28 26.49 -8.32
C LYS A 462 -12.94 26.22 -9.67
N THR A 463 -12.14 26.27 -10.74
CA THR A 463 -12.58 26.03 -12.10
C THR A 463 -11.51 25.31 -12.91
N TRP A 464 -11.94 24.59 -13.92
CA TRP A 464 -11.06 24.06 -14.95
C TRP A 464 -10.59 25.17 -15.88
N LYS A 465 -9.30 25.30 -16.06
CA LYS A 465 -8.69 26.27 -16.97
C LYS A 465 -7.94 25.57 -18.09
N PRO A 466 -8.03 26.10 -19.32
CA PRO A 466 -7.17 25.60 -20.40
C PRO A 466 -5.70 25.65 -19.98
N VAL A 467 -4.95 24.59 -20.32
CA VAL A 467 -3.52 24.58 -20.07
C VAL A 467 -2.80 25.70 -20.84
N PRO A 468 -1.69 26.24 -20.34
CA PRO A 468 -0.92 27.26 -21.06
C PRO A 468 -0.50 26.79 -22.45
N ALA A 469 -0.53 27.67 -23.42
CA ALA A 469 -0.07 27.35 -24.77
C ALA A 469 1.39 26.90 -24.79
N GLY A 470 1.67 25.81 -25.48
CA GLY A 470 3.00 25.21 -25.52
C GLY A 470 3.31 24.29 -24.34
N THR A 471 2.34 23.96 -23.53
CA THR A 471 2.47 22.89 -22.51
C THR A 471 2.81 21.58 -23.21
N THR A 472 3.77 20.87 -22.67
CA THR A 472 4.18 19.54 -23.14
C THR A 472 4.09 18.51 -22.02
N ALA A 473 4.00 17.25 -22.38
CA ALA A 473 4.05 16.11 -21.50
C ALA A 473 4.95 15.02 -22.10
N VAL A 474 5.44 14.13 -21.30
CA VAL A 474 6.23 12.97 -21.77
C VAL A 474 5.34 11.88 -22.31
N SER A 475 4.22 11.64 -21.63
CA SER A 475 3.26 10.60 -22.01
C SER A 475 1.82 11.12 -21.98
N LYS A 476 0.97 10.44 -22.75
CA LYS A 476 -0.47 10.58 -22.75
C LYS A 476 -1.10 9.20 -22.56
N VAL A 477 -2.04 9.10 -21.64
CA VAL A 477 -2.86 7.91 -21.45
C VAL A 477 -4.32 8.26 -21.71
N THR A 478 -4.97 7.44 -22.53
CA THR A 478 -6.40 7.58 -22.84
C THR A 478 -7.17 6.46 -22.15
N PHE A 479 -7.94 6.79 -21.14
CA PHE A 479 -8.75 5.84 -20.37
C PHE A 479 -10.15 5.71 -20.96
N ASP A 480 -10.61 4.47 -21.05
CA ASP A 480 -11.98 4.10 -21.38
C ASP A 480 -12.65 3.53 -20.11
N TYR A 481 -13.55 4.33 -19.53
CA TYR A 481 -14.29 3.99 -18.32
C TYR A 481 -15.68 3.40 -18.59
N SER A 482 -15.96 2.95 -19.79
CA SER A 482 -17.29 2.41 -20.17
C SER A 482 -17.76 1.29 -19.24
N LEU A 483 -16.86 0.42 -18.77
CA LEU A 483 -17.21 -0.64 -17.81
C LEU A 483 -17.67 -0.11 -16.44
N PHE A 484 -17.33 1.13 -16.09
CA PHE A 484 -17.90 1.81 -14.92
C PHE A 484 -19.18 2.55 -15.28
N THR A 485 -19.18 3.35 -16.35
CA THR A 485 -20.30 4.23 -16.71
C THR A 485 -21.49 3.46 -17.27
N ASP A 486 -21.33 2.22 -17.70
CA ASP A 486 -22.43 1.31 -18.08
C ASP A 486 -23.09 0.63 -16.84
N ALA A 487 -22.65 0.97 -15.63
CA ALA A 487 -23.14 0.40 -14.38
C ALA A 487 -23.74 1.47 -13.46
N ASN A 488 -24.35 1.00 -12.37
CA ASN A 488 -24.91 1.85 -11.34
C ASN A 488 -24.15 1.68 -10.02
N TRP A 489 -24.14 2.73 -9.23
CA TRP A 489 -23.80 2.65 -7.80
C TRP A 489 -24.76 1.71 -7.06
N HIS A 490 -24.34 1.17 -5.94
CA HIS A 490 -25.15 0.22 -5.12
C HIS A 490 -26.54 0.76 -4.72
N HIS A 491 -26.72 2.07 -4.70
CA HIS A 491 -28.04 2.69 -4.43
C HIS A 491 -28.88 2.95 -5.70
N GLY A 492 -28.38 2.55 -6.88
CA GLY A 492 -29.12 2.51 -8.13
C GLY A 492 -28.93 3.72 -9.05
N GLN A 493 -28.20 4.76 -8.64
CA GLN A 493 -27.84 5.86 -9.53
C GLN A 493 -26.73 5.47 -10.50
N PRO A 494 -26.72 5.98 -11.75
CA PRO A 494 -25.65 5.72 -12.71
C PRO A 494 -24.29 6.19 -12.20
N ILE A 495 -23.24 5.44 -12.50
CA ILE A 495 -21.87 5.92 -12.42
C ILE A 495 -21.62 6.80 -13.64
N THR A 496 -21.01 7.96 -13.46
CA THR A 496 -20.79 8.91 -14.55
C THR A 496 -19.38 9.49 -14.54
N LEU A 497 -18.97 10.15 -15.63
CA LEU A 497 -17.70 10.86 -15.67
C LEU A 497 -17.62 12.04 -14.69
N ALA A 498 -18.76 12.53 -14.18
CA ALA A 498 -18.77 13.51 -13.11
C ALA A 498 -18.07 12.98 -11.85
N ASP A 499 -18.22 11.70 -11.53
CA ASP A 499 -17.56 11.06 -10.39
C ASP A 499 -16.02 11.11 -10.54
N ALA A 500 -15.51 10.78 -11.73
CA ALA A 500 -14.07 10.85 -12.02
C ALA A 500 -13.55 12.30 -11.98
N VAL A 501 -14.25 13.23 -12.61
CA VAL A 501 -13.85 14.64 -12.65
C VAL A 501 -13.86 15.27 -11.25
N TYR A 502 -14.86 14.93 -10.42
CA TYR A 502 -14.87 15.36 -9.02
C TYR A 502 -13.65 14.85 -8.26
N ASN A 503 -13.32 13.59 -8.43
CA ASN A 503 -12.17 12.96 -7.76
C ASN A 503 -10.85 13.64 -8.13
N ILE A 504 -10.66 13.99 -9.40
CA ILE A 504 -9.48 14.74 -9.85
C ILE A 504 -9.43 16.13 -9.18
N ALA A 505 -10.52 16.89 -9.24
CA ALA A 505 -10.59 18.22 -8.64
C ALA A 505 -10.37 18.16 -7.12
N GLN A 506 -11.00 17.21 -6.43
CA GLN A 506 -10.83 16.98 -4.99
C GLN A 506 -9.38 16.63 -4.64
N GLY A 507 -8.74 15.74 -5.39
CA GLY A 507 -7.35 15.35 -5.16
C GLY A 507 -6.39 16.54 -5.28
N VAL A 508 -6.57 17.39 -6.31
CA VAL A 508 -5.78 18.61 -6.48
C VAL A 508 -6.07 19.64 -5.38
N ASP A 509 -7.32 19.78 -4.96
CA ASP A 509 -7.70 20.65 -3.85
C ASP A 509 -7.06 20.21 -2.54
N LEU A 510 -7.13 18.92 -2.21
CA LEU A 510 -6.52 18.36 -0.99
C LEU A 510 -5.00 18.59 -0.96
N ALA A 511 -4.35 18.53 -2.11
CA ALA A 511 -2.90 18.73 -2.21
C ALA A 511 -2.48 20.22 -2.14
N TYR A 512 -3.23 21.11 -2.77
CA TYR A 512 -2.74 22.47 -3.06
C TYR A 512 -3.62 23.61 -2.53
N ASP A 513 -4.89 23.38 -2.17
CA ASP A 513 -5.66 24.40 -1.46
C ASP A 513 -5.04 24.66 -0.09
N PRO A 514 -4.62 25.91 0.21
CA PRO A 514 -3.84 26.18 1.44
C PRO A 514 -4.57 25.81 2.73
N GLU A 515 -5.90 25.87 2.75
CA GLU A 515 -6.69 25.55 3.93
C GLU A 515 -6.92 24.05 4.06
N LYS A 516 -7.30 23.37 2.97
CA LYS A 516 -7.48 21.92 2.96
C LYS A 516 -6.17 21.19 3.24
N ALA A 517 -5.07 21.59 2.58
CA ALA A 517 -3.74 21.00 2.79
C ALA A 517 -3.22 21.23 4.22
N ARG A 518 -3.53 22.35 4.84
CA ARG A 518 -3.18 22.59 6.27
C ARG A 518 -3.96 21.71 7.23
N ILE A 519 -5.19 21.32 6.87
CA ILE A 519 -6.03 20.47 7.70
C ILE A 519 -5.63 19.01 7.53
N GLU A 520 -5.52 18.56 6.30
CA GLU A 520 -5.18 17.19 5.93
C GLU A 520 -3.75 17.12 5.37
N THR A 521 -2.77 17.56 6.19
CA THR A 521 -1.35 17.66 5.78
C THR A 521 -0.81 16.33 5.29
N ALA A 522 -1.18 15.23 5.93
CA ALA A 522 -0.71 13.90 5.54
C ALA A 522 -1.15 13.51 4.11
N VAL A 523 -2.39 13.85 3.72
CA VAL A 523 -2.87 13.65 2.34
C VAL A 523 -2.12 14.56 1.38
N ALA A 524 -1.97 15.83 1.72
CA ALA A 524 -1.32 16.81 0.84
C ALA A 524 0.13 16.45 0.53
N VAL A 525 0.91 16.08 1.55
CA VAL A 525 2.34 15.76 1.40
C VAL A 525 2.54 14.54 0.50
N THR A 526 1.73 13.50 0.66
CA THR A 526 1.87 12.25 -0.09
C THR A 526 1.34 12.33 -1.53
N SER A 527 0.39 13.24 -1.80
CA SER A 527 -0.19 13.38 -3.15
C SER A 527 0.62 14.27 -4.09
N ARG A 528 1.31 15.30 -3.56
CA ARG A 528 2.05 16.28 -4.37
C ARG A 528 3.09 15.68 -5.32
N PRO A 529 3.93 14.71 -4.92
CA PRO A 529 4.97 14.19 -5.81
C PRO A 529 4.44 13.61 -7.12
N VAL A 530 3.24 13.02 -7.09
CA VAL A 530 2.57 12.51 -8.29
C VAL A 530 1.84 13.64 -9.03
N LEU A 531 1.05 14.44 -8.32
CA LEU A 531 0.22 15.50 -8.95
C LEU A 531 1.05 16.57 -9.67
N GLU A 532 2.30 16.82 -9.26
CA GLU A 532 3.22 17.73 -9.94
C GLU A 532 3.55 17.30 -11.37
N THR A 533 3.45 16.00 -11.67
CA THR A 533 3.75 15.44 -12.99
C THR A 533 2.59 15.55 -13.97
N PHE A 534 1.36 15.76 -13.50
CA PHE A 534 0.17 15.89 -14.34
C PHE A 534 0.13 17.25 -15.02
N LYS A 535 -0.04 17.27 -16.35
CA LYS A 535 0.02 18.48 -17.18
C LYS A 535 -1.34 18.93 -17.70
N GLY A 536 -2.31 18.05 -17.71
CA GLY A 536 -3.66 18.38 -18.13
C GLY A 536 -4.50 17.15 -18.43
N TYR A 537 -5.79 17.42 -18.58
CA TYR A 537 -6.82 16.41 -18.84
C TYR A 537 -7.72 16.87 -19.98
N ARG A 538 -8.24 15.92 -20.76
CA ARG A 538 -9.18 16.21 -21.84
C ARG A 538 -10.19 15.07 -21.97
N LEU A 539 -11.48 15.42 -22.14
CA LEU A 539 -12.48 14.43 -22.55
C LEU A 539 -12.58 14.44 -24.08
N THR A 540 -12.54 13.24 -24.66
CA THR A 540 -12.74 13.04 -26.09
C THR A 540 -14.23 13.08 -26.44
N GLU A 541 -14.55 13.13 -27.75
CA GLU A 541 -15.94 13.11 -28.24
C GLU A 541 -16.69 11.83 -27.88
N ASP A 542 -15.97 10.72 -27.70
CA ASP A 542 -16.47 9.38 -27.34
C ASP A 542 -16.32 9.08 -25.84
N ASP A 543 -16.32 10.09 -24.99
CA ASP A 543 -16.35 10.00 -23.53
C ASP A 543 -15.15 9.28 -22.87
N ARG A 544 -13.99 9.29 -23.55
CA ARG A 544 -12.74 8.81 -22.94
C ARG A 544 -11.96 9.96 -22.32
N LEU A 545 -11.24 9.66 -21.24
CA LEU A 545 -10.41 10.64 -20.54
C LEU A 545 -8.94 10.52 -20.97
N GLU A 546 -8.43 11.57 -21.60
CA GLU A 546 -7.00 11.72 -21.86
C GLU A 546 -6.32 12.40 -20.68
N VAL A 547 -5.23 11.82 -20.24
CA VAL A 547 -4.37 12.30 -19.16
C VAL A 547 -2.98 12.53 -19.71
N TYR A 548 -2.45 13.73 -19.52
CA TYR A 548 -1.12 14.13 -19.95
C TYR A 548 -0.21 14.22 -18.75
N VAL A 549 0.95 13.49 -18.78
CA VAL A 549 1.81 13.33 -17.61
C VAL A 549 3.29 13.39 -17.99
N ASP A 550 4.11 14.04 -17.15
CA ASP A 550 5.57 13.99 -17.23
C ASP A 550 6.07 12.73 -16.49
N TYR A 551 5.79 11.61 -17.09
CA TYR A 551 6.24 10.31 -16.59
C TYR A 551 6.56 9.40 -17.77
N TRP A 552 7.66 8.66 -17.66
CA TRP A 552 8.04 7.64 -18.59
C TRP A 552 8.41 6.35 -17.89
N HIS A 553 8.14 5.24 -18.53
CA HIS A 553 8.59 3.93 -18.14
C HIS A 553 8.84 3.10 -19.42
N PHE A 554 9.80 2.18 -19.37
CA PHE A 554 10.09 1.29 -20.51
C PHE A 554 8.99 0.24 -20.77
N ASP A 555 8.06 0.08 -19.84
CA ASP A 555 6.86 -0.74 -19.93
C ASP A 555 5.63 0.18 -19.90
N ASP A 556 4.84 0.16 -21.00
CA ASP A 556 3.69 1.04 -21.18
C ASP A 556 2.60 0.83 -20.11
N ASP A 557 2.47 -0.40 -19.55
CA ASP A 557 1.47 -0.69 -18.53
C ASP A 557 1.77 0.05 -17.21
N HIS A 558 3.04 0.31 -16.91
CA HIS A 558 3.44 1.16 -15.79
C HIS A 558 3.12 2.64 -16.04
N ILE A 559 3.20 3.11 -17.28
CA ILE A 559 2.74 4.47 -17.63
C ILE A 559 1.23 4.58 -17.43
N GLY A 560 0.47 3.55 -17.88
CA GLY A 560 -0.97 3.47 -17.67
C GLY A 560 -1.36 3.55 -16.21
N ALA A 561 -0.72 2.74 -15.37
CA ALA A 561 -0.99 2.71 -13.93
C ALA A 561 -0.59 4.01 -13.21
N TYR A 562 0.53 4.63 -13.60
CA TYR A 562 0.96 5.89 -13.02
C TYR A 562 0.04 7.06 -13.37
N ALA A 563 -0.45 7.10 -14.60
CA ALA A 563 -1.28 8.19 -15.10
C ALA A 563 -2.76 8.07 -14.69
N GLU A 564 -3.15 7.00 -13.96
CA GLU A 564 -4.52 6.88 -13.48
C GLU A 564 -4.85 8.02 -12.52
N PRO A 565 -5.77 8.95 -12.89
CA PRO A 565 -5.95 10.17 -12.10
C PRO A 565 -6.89 9.98 -10.91
N ALA A 566 -7.83 9.03 -11.00
CA ALA A 566 -8.83 8.78 -9.97
C ALA A 566 -9.64 7.51 -10.27
N GLY A 567 -9.87 6.72 -9.25
CA GLY A 567 -10.78 5.56 -9.33
C GLY A 567 -12.25 5.93 -9.10
N PHE A 568 -13.14 4.96 -9.34
CA PHE A 568 -14.58 5.06 -9.04
C PHE A 568 -14.88 4.33 -7.73
N ASP A 569 -14.57 4.95 -6.61
CA ASP A 569 -14.68 4.38 -5.28
C ASP A 569 -15.95 4.81 -4.52
N MET A 570 -16.55 5.95 -4.91
CA MET A 570 -17.70 6.53 -4.24
C MET A 570 -18.40 7.59 -5.12
N PRO A 571 -19.74 7.75 -5.03
CA PRO A 571 -20.45 8.84 -5.70
C PRO A 571 -19.91 10.21 -5.29
N TRP A 572 -19.80 11.12 -6.21
CA TRP A 572 -19.30 12.48 -5.97
C TRP A 572 -20.13 13.22 -4.90
N GLU A 573 -21.43 13.00 -4.83
CA GLU A 573 -22.32 13.64 -3.85
C GLU A 573 -21.94 13.25 -2.41
N VAL A 574 -21.58 11.97 -2.21
CA VAL A 574 -21.15 11.48 -0.90
C VAL A 574 -19.80 12.09 -0.53
N LYS A 575 -18.87 12.18 -1.49
CA LYS A 575 -17.58 12.87 -1.27
C LYS A 575 -17.76 14.35 -0.98
N ALA A 576 -18.66 15.03 -1.68
CA ALA A 576 -18.99 16.43 -1.41
C ALA A 576 -19.56 16.62 0.01
N ALA A 577 -20.42 15.71 0.46
CA ALA A 577 -20.92 15.74 1.82
C ALA A 577 -19.83 15.45 2.88
N MET A 578 -18.88 14.59 2.56
CA MET A 578 -17.71 14.35 3.42
C MET A 578 -16.81 15.60 3.47
N ASP A 579 -16.54 16.23 2.34
CA ASP A 579 -15.76 17.47 2.25
C ASP A 579 -16.40 18.59 3.08
N ASP A 580 -17.72 18.80 2.96
CA ASP A 580 -18.45 19.77 3.77
C ASP A 580 -18.32 19.46 5.27
N LEU A 581 -18.45 18.19 5.65
CA LEU A 581 -18.31 17.75 7.04
C LEU A 581 -16.91 18.00 7.61
N VAL A 582 -15.87 17.79 6.81
CA VAL A 582 -14.46 17.93 7.20
C VAL A 582 -14.02 19.39 7.13
N PHE A 583 -14.27 20.09 6.05
CA PHE A 583 -13.67 21.40 5.79
C PHE A 583 -14.57 22.57 6.20
N GLU A 584 -15.90 22.48 6.07
CA GLU A 584 -16.82 23.54 6.42
C GLU A 584 -17.32 23.41 7.85
N GLN A 585 -17.87 22.25 8.18
CA GLN A 585 -18.44 22.01 9.51
C GLN A 585 -17.38 21.71 10.58
N ARG A 586 -16.18 21.24 10.21
CA ARG A 586 -15.07 20.87 11.11
C ARG A 586 -15.47 19.84 12.16
N ARG A 587 -16.25 18.84 11.79
CA ARG A 587 -16.81 17.82 12.69
C ARG A 587 -16.18 16.45 12.56
N ALA A 588 -15.34 16.26 11.57
CA ALA A 588 -14.59 15.04 11.32
C ALA A 588 -13.27 15.38 10.62
N ALA A 589 -12.40 14.40 10.47
CA ALA A 589 -11.18 14.49 9.70
C ALA A 589 -11.02 13.25 8.81
N TYR A 590 -10.32 13.40 7.70
CA TYR A 590 -10.01 12.29 6.81
C TYR A 590 -8.91 11.39 7.35
N THR A 591 -7.91 11.97 8.04
CA THR A 591 -6.76 11.21 8.56
C THR A 591 -6.78 11.11 10.09
N ALA A 592 -6.16 10.04 10.61
CA ALA A 592 -6.03 9.83 12.05
C ALA A 592 -5.29 10.98 12.74
N THR A 593 -4.31 11.53 12.07
CA THR A 593 -3.45 12.60 12.59
C THR A 593 -4.19 13.94 12.61
N ALA A 594 -4.92 14.29 11.58
CA ALA A 594 -5.81 15.46 11.61
C ALA A 594 -6.92 15.31 12.67
N ALA A 595 -7.49 14.11 12.79
CA ALA A 595 -8.47 13.81 13.84
C ALA A 595 -7.91 14.05 15.25
N SER A 596 -6.70 13.57 15.52
CA SER A 596 -6.00 13.79 16.78
C SER A 596 -5.69 15.27 17.01
N ARG A 597 -5.09 15.94 16.01
CA ARG A 597 -4.69 17.35 16.08
C ARG A 597 -5.87 18.30 16.36
N PHE A 598 -7.01 18.07 15.73
CA PHE A 598 -8.20 18.91 15.89
C PHE A 598 -9.20 18.38 16.92
N SER A 599 -8.92 17.24 17.56
CA SER A 599 -9.82 16.60 18.54
C SER A 599 -11.22 16.34 17.98
N VAL A 600 -11.29 15.86 16.74
CA VAL A 600 -12.50 15.45 16.06
C VAL A 600 -12.43 13.95 15.72
N PRO A 601 -13.56 13.29 15.40
CA PRO A 601 -13.51 11.91 14.95
C PRO A 601 -12.71 11.72 13.65
N TRP A 602 -11.94 10.65 13.57
CA TRP A 602 -11.47 10.12 12.29
C TRP A 602 -12.68 9.49 11.59
N LEU A 603 -13.06 10.07 10.45
CA LEU A 603 -14.28 9.71 9.72
C LEU A 603 -14.25 8.27 9.27
N SER A 604 -15.25 7.48 9.64
CA SER A 604 -15.42 6.10 9.22
C SER A 604 -16.86 5.82 8.81
N LEU A 605 -17.09 5.54 7.54
CA LEU A 605 -18.43 5.34 6.97
C LEU A 605 -19.12 4.04 7.41
N VAL A 606 -18.38 3.13 8.06
CA VAL A 606 -18.95 1.91 8.65
C VAL A 606 -19.46 2.12 10.07
N LEU A 607 -19.23 3.27 10.67
CA LEU A 607 -19.76 3.64 11.98
C LEU A 607 -21.09 4.37 11.82
N GLU A 608 -22.15 3.88 12.44
CA GLU A 608 -23.50 4.47 12.39
C GLU A 608 -23.49 5.97 12.70
N ARG A 609 -22.68 6.39 13.68
CA ARG A 609 -22.53 7.80 14.06
C ARG A 609 -22.05 8.64 12.87
N ASP A 610 -20.99 8.22 12.21
CA ASP A 610 -20.32 8.98 11.15
C ASP A 610 -21.10 8.90 9.84
N ALA A 611 -21.59 7.71 9.47
CA ALA A 611 -22.50 7.53 8.35
C ALA A 611 -23.77 8.40 8.50
N GLY A 612 -24.32 8.47 9.72
CA GLY A 612 -25.45 9.34 10.02
C GLY A 612 -25.13 10.84 9.98
N LEU A 613 -23.87 11.24 10.17
CA LEU A 613 -23.43 12.63 9.94
C LEU A 613 -23.38 12.93 8.45
N VAL A 614 -22.77 12.05 7.66
CA VAL A 614 -22.69 12.19 6.19
C VAL A 614 -24.08 12.21 5.57
N ASP A 615 -24.99 11.29 5.96
CA ASP A 615 -26.38 11.26 5.48
C ASP A 615 -27.12 12.58 5.76
N ARG A 616 -26.97 13.14 6.96
CA ARG A 616 -27.59 14.44 7.28
C ARG A 616 -27.02 15.59 6.46
N THR A 617 -25.71 15.59 6.23
CA THR A 617 -25.03 16.58 5.41
C THR A 617 -25.49 16.45 3.96
N LEU A 618 -25.51 15.24 3.42
CA LEU A 618 -25.97 14.94 2.06
C LEU A 618 -27.42 15.44 1.85
N ARG A 619 -28.35 15.13 2.76
CA ARG A 619 -29.72 15.65 2.70
C ARG A 619 -29.83 17.17 2.83
N SER A 620 -28.85 17.82 3.46
CA SER A 620 -28.82 19.29 3.49
C SER A 620 -28.38 19.85 2.16
N LEU A 621 -27.33 19.29 1.56
CA LEU A 621 -26.85 19.67 0.25
C LEU A 621 -27.91 19.42 -0.84
N GLU A 622 -28.62 18.29 -0.77
CA GLU A 622 -29.75 17.99 -1.66
C GLU A 622 -30.86 19.04 -1.57
N ARG A 623 -31.30 19.42 -0.35
CA ARG A 623 -32.32 20.47 -0.16
C ARG A 623 -31.89 21.84 -0.66
N ASP A 624 -30.60 22.12 -0.61
CA ASP A 624 -30.01 23.38 -1.06
C ASP A 624 -29.66 23.33 -2.55
N GLU A 625 -29.98 22.22 -3.23
CA GLU A 625 -29.65 21.97 -4.66
C GLU A 625 -28.17 22.24 -4.94
N PHE A 626 -27.31 21.84 -3.98
CA PHE A 626 -25.89 22.15 -4.03
C PHE A 626 -25.16 21.33 -5.09
N VAL A 627 -24.52 22.02 -6.01
CA VAL A 627 -23.56 21.45 -6.96
C VAL A 627 -22.23 22.18 -6.75
N PRO A 628 -21.11 21.47 -6.55
CA PRO A 628 -19.80 22.10 -6.38
C PRO A 628 -19.49 23.06 -7.53
N PRO A 629 -19.28 24.35 -7.25
CA PRO A 629 -19.11 25.36 -8.32
C PRO A 629 -17.90 25.05 -9.20
N GLY A 630 -18.11 25.07 -10.52
CA GLY A 630 -17.05 24.92 -11.52
C GLY A 630 -16.50 23.53 -11.73
N VAL A 631 -16.78 22.58 -10.83
CA VAL A 631 -16.20 21.23 -10.90
C VAL A 631 -16.66 20.46 -12.14
N PHE A 632 -17.93 20.59 -12.49
CA PHE A 632 -18.53 19.84 -13.60
C PHE A 632 -18.55 20.58 -14.94
N GLU A 633 -18.03 21.81 -14.97
CA GLU A 633 -17.76 22.56 -16.19
C GLU A 633 -16.36 22.20 -16.71
N PHE A 634 -16.25 20.99 -17.31
CA PHE A 634 -14.98 20.44 -17.74
C PHE A 634 -14.68 20.77 -19.21
N GLY A 635 -13.79 21.71 -19.45
CA GLY A 635 -13.51 22.22 -20.80
C GLY A 635 -14.72 22.92 -21.40
N ASP A 636 -15.24 22.39 -22.50
CA ASP A 636 -16.45 22.88 -23.18
C ASP A 636 -17.71 22.05 -22.83
N ARG A 637 -17.61 21.13 -21.85
CA ARG A 637 -18.68 20.21 -21.46
C ARG A 637 -19.19 20.51 -20.07
N SER A 638 -20.50 20.44 -19.89
CA SER A 638 -21.15 20.37 -18.57
C SER A 638 -21.57 18.92 -18.29
N LEU A 639 -21.02 18.34 -17.22
CA LEU A 639 -21.22 16.92 -16.88
C LEU A 639 -22.40 16.69 -15.95
N VAL A 640 -22.85 17.72 -15.24
CA VAL A 640 -24.05 17.71 -14.40
C VAL A 640 -24.93 18.86 -14.80
N THR A 641 -26.11 18.56 -15.29
CA THR A 641 -27.15 19.57 -15.55
C THR A 641 -28.09 19.58 -14.36
N PRO A 642 -28.31 20.71 -13.71
CA PRO A 642 -29.41 20.84 -12.73
C PRO A 642 -30.72 20.51 -13.45
N GLU A 643 -31.44 19.46 -13.00
CA GLU A 643 -32.80 19.19 -13.45
C GLU A 643 -33.82 20.17 -12.82
#